data_b8c9d9a7443cfa5a6c869cf16ae37402
#
_entry.id   b8c9d9a7443cfa5a6c869cf16ae37402
#
_cell.length_a   1.000
_cell.length_b   1.000
_cell.length_c   1.000
_cell.angle_alpha   90.00
_cell.angle_beta   90.00
_cell.angle_gamma   90.00
#
_symmetry.space_group_name_H-M   'P 1'
#
loop_
_entity.id
_entity.type
_entity.pdbx_description
1 polymer ?
#
loop_
_entity_poly.entity_id
_entity_poly.type
_entity_poly.pdbx_seq_one_letter_code
_entity_poly.pdbx_strand_id
1 'polypeptide(L)'
;MTRRLSTSLLTMVALLSAVSIVCLAQPQSLLTHHVREATLNGQAQYVGPLPATQSMRLVVALPIRNQAALDNFLKEVYDPSSGSYRQFLTVEQFTARFGPSQQDYDEVIRFAETHGFTVVSASRNRLNLDVTGSVAAVEEAFHLTMGTYLLPSENRIFYAPDREPTTDDLAVRLWHISGLDNYSVPRPAIVHRDGLHSEATTGSGPSSSFLGSDMRAAYYEGTALSGSGQSLGLLEYYGTDLTDLNTYYSNVHQTNNVPITLLSTDGTSTSCVYSSGCDDTEQTLDMTQALGMAPGMSSLVMYVGSTDAAIFNAMATHNPLNAQLSSSWTWSPADPSTDNPYFEEFSAQGQNLFQAAGDSGKWTSSSEIYPADDVYVTSVGGTDLDTSSAGGPWSSETAWVDGGGGISPDHFAIPSWQTAAANGCSSCSKTYRNGPDVSANANFTFYVCADQTTCTANEYGGTSFAAPMWAGYLALVNQQAVANGNHTVGFINPTLYTIGLGSNYDTDFHDITSGSNGYSATVGYDLATGWGSPNGSGLISALAGSSSGSGFSLSASPSSVTVAQGNQGTSTITSTVTGGFDSAISLSASGQPTGVTVTFNPTSITGAGTSTMTMSVASSTAPGTYPITVTGTSGSTRETTTVSLTVTGTSPNFTISASPTSITVDAGNSGHSTITTTISGGFDSAISLSASGQPSRVTVSFSPSSIPAPGSGSSTMTVTVNRRARSGTYPITVKGTGGGVNHTTTVTLIIP
;
A
#
# COMPACT_ATOMS: atom_id res chain seq x y z
N MET A 1 -74.15 -41.26 19.59
CA MET A 1 -73.94 -42.49 18.79
C MET A 1 -72.45 -42.62 18.53
N THR A 2 -71.78 -43.23 19.35
CA THR A 2 -70.97 -44.43 19.29
C THR A 2 -70.50 -44.87 17.90
N ARG A 3 -69.19 -44.89 17.68
CA ARG A 3 -68.41 -46.12 17.44
C ARG A 3 -66.90 -45.87 17.47
N ARG A 4 -66.31 -46.75 18.22
CA ARG A 4 -64.89 -47.03 18.40
C ARG A 4 -64.32 -47.75 17.18
N LEU A 5 -63.00 -47.75 17.08
CA LEU A 5 -62.03 -48.82 16.73
C LEU A 5 -60.91 -48.26 15.87
N SER A 6 -59.71 -48.66 15.95
CA SER A 6 -58.86 -49.50 16.84
C SER A 6 -57.40 -49.28 16.33
N THR A 7 -56.47 -49.31 17.22
CA THR A 7 -55.01 -49.37 17.06
C THR A 7 -54.53 -50.44 16.09
N SER A 8 -53.61 -50.11 15.22
CA SER A 8 -52.61 -51.07 14.68
C SER A 8 -51.24 -50.38 14.57
N LEU A 9 -50.36 -50.82 15.42
CA LEU A 9 -48.94 -50.53 15.49
C LEU A 9 -48.23 -51.26 14.35
N LEU A 10 -47.69 -50.58 13.35
CA LEU A 10 -46.76 -51.14 12.37
C LEU A 10 -45.40 -50.44 12.56
N THR A 11 -44.50 -51.15 13.18
CA THR A 11 -43.07 -50.83 13.28
C THR A 11 -42.44 -50.92 11.89
N MET A 12 -42.18 -49.80 11.26
CA MET A 12 -41.38 -49.72 10.04
C MET A 12 -39.96 -49.29 10.43
N VAL A 13 -39.02 -50.22 10.44
CA VAL A 13 -37.59 -49.97 10.55
C VAL A 13 -37.14 -49.32 9.27
N ALA A 14 -36.94 -48.01 9.29
CA ALA A 14 -36.29 -47.28 8.19
C ALA A 14 -34.78 -47.39 8.35
N LEU A 15 -34.13 -48.14 7.48
CA LEU A 15 -32.69 -48.04 7.23
C LEU A 15 -32.41 -46.63 6.67
N LEU A 16 -31.85 -45.74 7.48
CA LEU A 16 -31.20 -44.51 7.01
C LEU A 16 -29.85 -44.91 6.36
N SER A 17 -29.84 -45.13 5.08
CA SER A 17 -28.59 -45.00 4.28
C SER A 17 -28.19 -43.55 4.30
N ALA A 18 -27.14 -43.21 5.06
CA ALA A 18 -26.47 -41.91 4.95
C ALA A 18 -25.81 -41.83 3.58
N VAL A 19 -26.51 -41.26 2.61
CA VAL A 19 -25.91 -40.76 1.38
C VAL A 19 -25.17 -39.48 1.78
N SER A 20 -23.85 -39.57 1.92
CA SER A 20 -23.00 -38.42 1.97
C SER A 20 -23.17 -37.68 0.63
N ILE A 21 -24.02 -36.66 0.62
CA ILE A 21 -24.08 -35.69 -0.46
C ILE A 21 -22.72 -34.96 -0.40
N VAL A 22 -21.79 -35.35 -1.24
CA VAL A 22 -20.65 -34.52 -1.57
C VAL A 22 -21.27 -33.30 -2.24
N CYS A 23 -21.43 -32.20 -1.49
CA CYS A 23 -21.78 -30.92 -2.03
C CYS A 23 -20.54 -30.49 -2.85
N LEU A 24 -20.54 -30.77 -4.13
CA LEU A 24 -19.59 -30.16 -5.05
C LEU A 24 -19.85 -28.65 -4.95
N ALA A 25 -18.89 -27.91 -4.46
CA ALA A 25 -18.96 -26.47 -4.47
C ALA A 25 -19.25 -26.04 -5.92
N GLN A 26 -20.24 -25.18 -6.11
CA GLN A 26 -20.48 -24.60 -7.42
C GLN A 26 -19.33 -23.63 -7.74
N PRO A 27 -18.80 -23.61 -8.98
CA PRO A 27 -17.80 -22.64 -9.34
C PRO A 27 -18.23 -21.22 -8.98
N GLN A 28 -17.38 -20.50 -8.29
CA GLN A 28 -17.64 -19.11 -7.90
C GLN A 28 -17.04 -18.18 -8.95
N SER A 29 -17.86 -17.36 -9.59
CA SER A 29 -17.39 -16.26 -10.43
C SER A 29 -16.84 -15.11 -9.56
N LEU A 30 -15.85 -14.39 -10.08
CA LEU A 30 -15.31 -13.19 -9.45
C LEU A 30 -16.33 -12.05 -9.42
N LEU A 31 -16.01 -10.97 -8.71
CA LEU A 31 -16.90 -9.82 -8.60
C LEU A 31 -16.74 -8.81 -9.76
N THR A 32 -15.61 -8.86 -10.47
CA THR A 32 -15.30 -8.03 -11.64
C THR A 32 -15.27 -8.85 -12.92
N HIS A 33 -15.12 -8.18 -14.07
CA HIS A 33 -15.02 -8.81 -15.38
C HIS A 33 -13.58 -8.78 -15.90
N HIS A 34 -13.16 -9.87 -16.58
CA HIS A 34 -11.81 -10.05 -17.09
C HIS A 34 -11.77 -10.28 -18.61
N VAL A 35 -12.89 -10.71 -19.20
CA VAL A 35 -12.97 -10.94 -20.65
C VAL A 35 -13.13 -9.60 -21.36
N ARG A 36 -12.20 -9.28 -22.23
CA ARG A 36 -12.22 -8.03 -22.98
C ARG A 36 -13.25 -8.07 -24.11
N GLU A 37 -14.07 -7.04 -24.24
CA GLU A 37 -15.11 -6.97 -25.27
C GLU A 37 -14.53 -7.11 -26.68
N ALA A 38 -13.34 -6.57 -26.93
CA ALA A 38 -12.64 -6.69 -28.19
C ALA A 38 -12.41 -8.14 -28.64
N THR A 39 -12.28 -9.09 -27.71
CA THR A 39 -12.14 -10.52 -28.03
C THR A 39 -13.47 -11.18 -28.37
N LEU A 40 -14.59 -10.62 -27.94
CA LEU A 40 -15.95 -11.14 -28.14
C LEU A 40 -16.63 -10.57 -29.38
N ASN A 41 -16.37 -9.31 -29.73
CA ASN A 41 -17.09 -8.58 -30.79
C ASN A 41 -16.34 -8.62 -32.14
N GLY A 42 -15.18 -9.29 -32.20
CA GLY A 42 -14.38 -9.46 -33.42
C GLY A 42 -13.44 -8.28 -33.74
N GLN A 43 -13.29 -7.32 -32.85
CA GLN A 43 -12.27 -6.25 -32.96
C GLN A 43 -10.86 -6.83 -32.83
N ALA A 44 -10.66 -7.83 -31.98
CA ALA A 44 -9.41 -8.55 -31.86
C ALA A 44 -9.49 -9.93 -32.51
N GLN A 45 -8.40 -10.33 -33.20
CA GLN A 45 -8.31 -11.59 -33.88
C GLN A 45 -7.48 -12.59 -33.08
N TYR A 46 -8.04 -13.75 -32.78
CA TYR A 46 -7.31 -14.82 -32.09
C TYR A 46 -6.10 -15.28 -32.92
N VAL A 47 -4.93 -15.30 -32.33
CA VAL A 47 -3.66 -15.70 -32.96
C VAL A 47 -3.26 -17.13 -32.58
N GLY A 48 -3.43 -17.46 -31.28
CA GLY A 48 -3.06 -18.77 -30.76
C GLY A 48 -3.09 -18.83 -29.24
N PRO A 49 -2.86 -20.00 -28.63
CA PRO A 49 -2.79 -20.12 -27.19
C PRO A 49 -1.54 -19.41 -26.63
N LEU A 50 -1.64 -18.88 -25.44
CA LEU A 50 -0.46 -18.42 -24.72
C LEU A 50 0.37 -19.65 -24.29
N PRO A 51 1.72 -19.64 -24.38
CA PRO A 51 2.52 -20.82 -24.03
C PRO A 51 2.32 -21.29 -22.60
N ALA A 52 1.95 -22.55 -22.39
CA ALA A 52 1.61 -23.13 -21.08
C ALA A 52 2.73 -23.00 -20.02
N THR A 53 4.00 -22.92 -20.45
CA THR A 53 5.18 -22.79 -19.59
C THR A 53 5.58 -21.33 -19.33
N GLN A 54 4.92 -20.38 -19.99
CA GLN A 54 5.19 -18.96 -19.75
C GLN A 54 4.83 -18.61 -18.31
N SER A 55 5.73 -17.90 -17.62
CA SER A 55 5.46 -17.38 -16.28
C SER A 55 4.55 -16.17 -16.38
N MET A 56 3.54 -16.12 -15.53
CA MET A 56 2.66 -14.98 -15.32
C MET A 56 2.79 -14.50 -13.87
N ARG A 57 2.72 -13.20 -13.68
CA ARG A 57 2.55 -12.57 -12.37
C ARG A 57 1.13 -12.05 -12.29
N LEU A 58 0.46 -12.34 -11.18
CA LEU A 58 -0.93 -11.96 -10.95
C LEU A 58 -1.05 -11.28 -9.59
N VAL A 59 -1.97 -10.34 -9.50
CA VAL A 59 -2.44 -9.77 -8.26
C VAL A 59 -3.86 -10.29 -8.01
N VAL A 60 -4.00 -11.18 -7.02
CA VAL A 60 -5.30 -11.70 -6.59
C VAL A 60 -5.88 -10.74 -5.56
N ALA A 61 -6.97 -10.05 -5.91
CA ALA A 61 -7.63 -9.06 -5.07
C ALA A 61 -8.86 -9.64 -4.36
N LEU A 62 -9.00 -9.30 -3.08
CA LEU A 62 -10.12 -9.68 -2.22
C LEU A 62 -11.05 -8.48 -1.99
N PRO A 63 -12.36 -8.71 -1.79
CA PRO A 63 -13.31 -7.64 -1.61
C PRO A 63 -13.20 -6.95 -0.24
N ILE A 64 -13.48 -5.66 -0.23
CA ILE A 64 -13.76 -4.91 1.00
C ILE A 64 -14.98 -5.50 1.71
N ARG A 65 -14.90 -5.59 3.03
CA ARG A 65 -16.03 -5.97 3.88
C ARG A 65 -16.82 -4.74 4.32
N ASN A 66 -18.13 -4.88 4.50
CA ASN A 66 -18.98 -3.84 5.07
C ASN A 66 -18.97 -2.52 4.28
N GLN A 67 -19.14 -2.58 2.96
CA GLN A 67 -19.14 -1.40 2.08
C GLN A 67 -20.00 -0.26 2.62
N ALA A 68 -21.25 -0.55 3.04
CA ALA A 68 -22.16 0.47 3.58
C ALA A 68 -21.61 1.19 4.84
N ALA A 69 -20.80 0.51 5.65
CA ALA A 69 -20.16 1.14 6.80
C ALA A 69 -18.95 1.99 6.38
N LEU A 70 -18.24 1.61 5.31
CA LEU A 70 -17.19 2.42 4.70
C LEU A 70 -17.78 3.69 4.08
N ASP A 71 -18.84 3.57 3.31
CA ASP A 71 -19.55 4.72 2.70
C ASP A 71 -20.01 5.73 3.76
N ASN A 72 -20.53 5.24 4.89
CA ASN A 72 -20.92 6.11 6.00
C ASN A 72 -19.71 6.76 6.67
N PHE A 73 -18.64 6.00 6.88
CA PHE A 73 -17.40 6.54 7.44
C PHE A 73 -16.81 7.63 6.54
N LEU A 74 -16.77 7.43 5.22
CA LEU A 74 -16.29 8.43 4.27
C LEU A 74 -17.12 9.71 4.29
N LYS A 75 -18.44 9.61 4.48
CA LYS A 75 -19.29 10.80 4.66
C LYS A 75 -18.96 11.55 5.96
N GLU A 76 -18.79 10.82 7.07
CA GLU A 76 -18.52 11.42 8.38
C GLU A 76 -17.13 12.05 8.46
N VAL A 77 -16.10 11.42 7.90
CA VAL A 77 -14.71 11.89 8.00
C VAL A 77 -14.45 13.17 7.20
N TYR A 78 -15.30 13.46 6.21
CA TYR A 78 -15.22 14.69 5.40
C TYR A 78 -16.33 15.71 5.72
N ASP A 79 -17.21 15.43 6.69
CA ASP A 79 -18.20 16.39 7.16
C ASP A 79 -17.65 17.25 8.32
N PRO A 80 -17.42 18.57 8.12
CA PRO A 80 -16.93 19.44 9.18
C PRO A 80 -17.79 19.50 10.44
N SER A 81 -19.08 19.11 10.36
CA SER A 81 -19.98 19.04 11.52
C SER A 81 -19.88 17.74 12.30
N SER A 82 -19.21 16.72 11.76
CA SER A 82 -19.03 15.41 12.37
C SER A 82 -17.94 15.44 13.46
N GLY A 83 -18.19 14.70 14.55
CA GLY A 83 -17.15 14.42 15.55
C GLY A 83 -15.99 13.58 15.03
N SER A 84 -16.15 12.96 13.86
CA SER A 84 -15.11 12.17 13.18
C SER A 84 -14.36 12.97 12.09
N TYR A 85 -14.61 14.27 11.97
CA TYR A 85 -14.01 15.10 10.91
C TYR A 85 -12.48 15.00 10.90
N ARG A 86 -11.92 14.61 9.76
CA ARG A 86 -10.48 14.39 9.52
C ARG A 86 -9.81 13.40 10.50
N GLN A 87 -10.58 12.51 11.14
CA GLN A 87 -10.03 11.42 11.93
C GLN A 87 -9.81 10.19 11.03
N PHE A 88 -8.76 10.24 10.25
CA PHE A 88 -8.42 9.21 9.28
C PHE A 88 -7.94 7.92 9.94
N LEU A 89 -8.07 6.82 9.21
CA LEU A 89 -7.67 5.49 9.68
C LEU A 89 -6.20 5.23 9.35
N THR A 90 -5.53 4.47 10.21
CA THR A 90 -4.29 3.81 9.80
C THR A 90 -4.61 2.59 8.92
N VAL A 91 -3.58 2.06 8.22
CA VAL A 91 -3.71 0.81 7.44
C VAL A 91 -4.29 -0.32 8.29
N GLU A 92 -3.81 -0.48 9.52
CA GLU A 92 -4.29 -1.51 10.45
C GLU A 92 -5.75 -1.30 10.87
N GLN A 93 -6.15 -0.04 11.10
CA GLN A 93 -7.53 0.30 11.44
C GLN A 93 -8.48 0.08 10.26
N PHE A 94 -8.07 0.48 9.05
CA PHE A 94 -8.81 0.20 7.82
C PHE A 94 -8.96 -1.31 7.63
N THR A 95 -7.85 -2.05 7.69
CA THR A 95 -7.82 -3.51 7.55
C THR A 95 -8.73 -4.20 8.56
N ALA A 96 -8.70 -3.77 9.83
CA ALA A 96 -9.53 -4.36 10.88
C ALA A 96 -11.04 -4.12 10.64
N ARG A 97 -11.41 -2.94 10.13
CA ARG A 97 -12.81 -2.55 9.92
C ARG A 97 -13.37 -3.04 8.58
N PHE A 98 -12.59 -2.92 7.52
CA PHE A 98 -13.05 -3.03 6.14
C PHE A 98 -12.27 -4.05 5.30
N GLY A 99 -11.01 -4.35 5.63
CA GLY A 99 -10.21 -5.33 4.92
C GLY A 99 -10.71 -6.77 5.12
N PRO A 100 -10.34 -7.73 4.26
CA PRO A 100 -10.65 -9.14 4.40
C PRO A 100 -10.24 -9.72 5.75
N SER A 101 -10.94 -10.76 6.23
CA SER A 101 -10.55 -11.43 7.47
C SER A 101 -9.20 -12.14 7.27
N GLN A 102 -8.46 -12.34 8.36
CA GLN A 102 -7.22 -13.12 8.28
C GLN A 102 -7.48 -14.55 7.79
N GLN A 103 -8.61 -15.13 8.22
CA GLN A 103 -9.01 -16.47 7.81
C GLN A 103 -9.25 -16.56 6.30
N ASP A 104 -9.99 -15.60 5.71
CA ASP A 104 -10.25 -15.56 4.27
C ASP A 104 -8.95 -15.38 3.49
N TYR A 105 -8.08 -14.50 3.98
CA TYR A 105 -6.80 -14.25 3.36
C TYR A 105 -5.87 -15.47 3.38
N ASP A 106 -5.78 -16.17 4.52
CA ASP A 106 -5.02 -17.41 4.66
C ASP A 106 -5.58 -18.54 3.76
N GLU A 107 -6.89 -18.52 3.49
CA GLU A 107 -7.52 -19.47 2.57
C GLU A 107 -7.13 -19.20 1.12
N VAL A 108 -7.07 -17.94 0.72
CA VAL A 108 -6.60 -17.54 -0.63
C VAL A 108 -5.11 -17.87 -0.80
N ILE A 109 -4.28 -17.67 0.23
CA ILE A 109 -2.86 -18.09 0.20
C ILE A 109 -2.76 -19.60 -0.05
N ARG A 110 -3.50 -20.41 0.72
CA ARG A 110 -3.51 -21.88 0.55
C ARG A 110 -4.01 -22.32 -0.83
N PHE A 111 -5.04 -21.65 -1.35
CA PHE A 111 -5.54 -21.90 -2.70
C PHE A 111 -4.43 -21.66 -3.72
N ALA A 112 -3.75 -20.51 -3.67
CA ALA A 112 -2.67 -20.18 -4.57
C ALA A 112 -1.54 -21.23 -4.52
N GLU A 113 -1.07 -21.59 -3.32
CA GLU A 113 0.00 -22.59 -3.15
C GLU A 113 -0.41 -23.98 -3.65
N THR A 114 -1.68 -24.38 -3.43
CA THR A 114 -2.20 -25.69 -3.87
C THR A 114 -2.27 -25.82 -5.40
N HIS A 115 -2.54 -24.69 -6.09
CA HIS A 115 -2.62 -24.62 -7.56
C HIS A 115 -1.27 -24.29 -8.23
N GLY A 116 -0.16 -24.41 -7.49
CA GLY A 116 1.18 -24.31 -8.05
C GLY A 116 1.67 -22.86 -8.24
N PHE A 117 1.00 -21.88 -7.62
CA PHE A 117 1.52 -20.53 -7.55
C PHE A 117 2.54 -20.38 -6.43
N THR A 118 3.51 -19.50 -6.66
CA THR A 118 4.42 -19.03 -5.61
C THR A 118 3.94 -17.66 -5.13
N VAL A 119 3.69 -17.54 -3.84
CA VAL A 119 3.37 -16.25 -3.22
C VAL A 119 4.61 -15.38 -3.21
N VAL A 120 4.54 -14.22 -3.86
CA VAL A 120 5.63 -13.24 -3.94
C VAL A 120 5.54 -12.25 -2.79
N SER A 121 4.35 -11.71 -2.54
CA SER A 121 4.10 -10.81 -1.41
C SER A 121 2.66 -10.91 -0.93
N ALA A 122 2.47 -10.54 0.34
CA ALA A 122 1.18 -10.48 1.01
C ALA A 122 0.96 -9.06 1.54
N SER A 123 -0.15 -8.43 1.17
CA SER A 123 -0.41 -7.04 1.54
C SER A 123 -0.87 -6.86 2.99
N ARG A 124 -0.50 -5.73 3.60
CA ARG A 124 -0.84 -5.40 5.00
C ARG A 124 -2.34 -5.19 5.20
N ASN A 125 -3.03 -4.63 4.20
CA ASN A 125 -4.48 -4.43 4.22
C ASN A 125 -5.27 -5.70 3.85
N ARG A 126 -4.58 -6.77 3.44
CA ARG A 126 -5.15 -8.04 2.97
C ARG A 126 -6.05 -7.91 1.74
N LEU A 127 -5.98 -6.79 1.02
CA LEU A 127 -6.71 -6.65 -0.24
C LEU A 127 -6.03 -7.40 -1.39
N ASN A 128 -4.69 -7.46 -1.41
CA ASN A 128 -3.93 -8.07 -2.49
C ASN A 128 -3.06 -9.22 -2.03
N LEU A 129 -2.96 -10.24 -2.88
CA LEU A 129 -1.97 -11.32 -2.80
C LEU A 129 -1.24 -11.40 -4.14
N ASP A 130 0.06 -11.05 -4.15
CA ASP A 130 0.90 -11.18 -5.33
C ASP A 130 1.38 -12.61 -5.48
N VAL A 131 1.14 -13.19 -6.65
CA VAL A 131 1.53 -14.56 -6.97
C VAL A 131 2.20 -14.65 -8.33
N THR A 132 3.04 -15.65 -8.51
CA THR A 132 3.60 -16.01 -9.81
C THR A 132 3.35 -17.49 -10.08
N GLY A 133 3.03 -17.81 -11.33
CA GLY A 133 2.78 -19.19 -11.77
C GLY A 133 2.91 -19.34 -13.28
N SER A 134 2.85 -20.57 -13.79
CA SER A 134 2.79 -20.80 -15.21
C SER A 134 1.39 -20.55 -15.77
N VAL A 135 1.29 -20.27 -17.07
CA VAL A 135 -0.01 -20.20 -17.78
C VAL A 135 -0.84 -21.46 -17.51
N ALA A 136 -0.23 -22.64 -17.50
CA ALA A 136 -0.95 -23.89 -17.19
C ALA A 136 -1.56 -23.89 -15.78
N ALA A 137 -0.86 -23.35 -14.78
CA ALA A 137 -1.37 -23.20 -13.42
C ALA A 137 -2.54 -22.21 -13.37
N VAL A 138 -2.45 -21.11 -14.12
CA VAL A 138 -3.52 -20.10 -14.23
C VAL A 138 -4.77 -20.71 -14.85
N GLU A 139 -4.63 -21.44 -15.95
CA GLU A 139 -5.74 -22.10 -16.65
C GLU A 139 -6.43 -23.16 -15.79
N GLU A 140 -5.65 -23.93 -15.02
CA GLU A 140 -6.17 -24.94 -14.09
C GLU A 140 -6.89 -24.29 -12.91
N ALA A 141 -6.26 -23.31 -12.25
CA ALA A 141 -6.79 -22.68 -11.04
C ALA A 141 -8.09 -21.90 -11.28
N PHE A 142 -8.21 -21.26 -12.44
CA PHE A 142 -9.30 -20.33 -12.74
C PHE A 142 -10.25 -20.82 -13.84
N HIS A 143 -10.09 -22.07 -14.32
CA HIS A 143 -10.96 -22.75 -15.30
C HIS A 143 -11.14 -21.96 -16.60
N LEU A 144 -10.09 -21.40 -17.13
CA LEU A 144 -10.07 -20.59 -18.34
C LEU A 144 -8.97 -21.06 -19.29
N THR A 145 -8.91 -20.46 -20.50
CA THR A 145 -7.82 -20.66 -21.45
C THR A 145 -7.22 -19.30 -21.81
N MET A 146 -5.90 -19.20 -21.74
CA MET A 146 -5.18 -17.99 -22.09
C MET A 146 -4.86 -17.96 -23.59
N GLY A 147 -5.35 -16.94 -24.28
CA GLY A 147 -5.12 -16.72 -25.69
C GLY A 147 -4.29 -15.48 -25.98
N THR A 148 -3.63 -15.47 -27.13
CA THR A 148 -3.05 -14.28 -27.74
C THR A 148 -3.93 -13.78 -28.85
N TYR A 149 -4.08 -12.46 -28.95
CA TYR A 149 -4.96 -11.78 -29.87
C TYR A 149 -4.22 -10.63 -30.55
N LEU A 150 -4.48 -10.43 -31.83
CA LEU A 150 -4.04 -9.24 -32.58
C LEU A 150 -5.16 -8.21 -32.57
N LEU A 151 -4.85 -7.00 -32.13
CA LEU A 151 -5.71 -5.81 -32.26
C LEU A 151 -5.29 -5.05 -33.54
N PRO A 152 -6.02 -5.18 -34.67
CA PRO A 152 -5.60 -4.63 -35.96
C PRO A 152 -5.53 -3.10 -35.98
N SER A 153 -6.38 -2.43 -35.19
CA SER A 153 -6.39 -0.96 -35.09
C SER A 153 -5.07 -0.39 -34.58
N GLU A 154 -4.36 -1.13 -33.72
CA GLU A 154 -3.09 -0.73 -33.12
C GLU A 154 -1.90 -1.54 -33.66
N ASN A 155 -2.15 -2.55 -34.51
CA ASN A 155 -1.16 -3.53 -34.91
C ASN A 155 -0.40 -4.17 -33.73
N ARG A 156 -1.10 -4.40 -32.63
CA ARG A 156 -0.56 -4.87 -31.36
C ARG A 156 -1.09 -6.26 -30.99
N ILE A 157 -0.22 -7.11 -30.45
CA ILE A 157 -0.59 -8.40 -29.87
C ILE A 157 -0.75 -8.22 -28.36
N PHE A 158 -1.84 -8.76 -27.82
CA PHE A 158 -2.08 -8.84 -26.37
C PHE A 158 -2.52 -10.26 -26.00
N TYR A 159 -2.48 -10.59 -24.70
CA TYR A 159 -3.08 -11.83 -24.19
C TYR A 159 -4.30 -11.52 -23.34
N ALA A 160 -5.25 -12.46 -23.31
CA ALA A 160 -6.45 -12.36 -22.49
C ALA A 160 -7.07 -13.76 -22.27
N PRO A 161 -7.91 -13.94 -21.23
CA PRO A 161 -8.67 -15.16 -21.03
C PRO A 161 -9.82 -15.28 -22.03
N ASP A 162 -10.19 -16.54 -22.35
CA ASP A 162 -11.32 -16.85 -23.24
C ASP A 162 -12.68 -16.75 -22.55
N ARG A 163 -12.71 -16.78 -21.24
CA ARG A 163 -13.90 -16.71 -20.38
C ARG A 163 -13.59 -16.11 -19.03
N GLU A 164 -14.65 -15.73 -18.29
CA GLU A 164 -14.50 -15.23 -16.94
C GLU A 164 -13.91 -16.29 -16.00
N PRO A 165 -12.95 -15.94 -15.14
CA PRO A 165 -12.37 -16.84 -14.17
C PRO A 165 -13.40 -17.33 -13.16
N THR A 166 -13.28 -18.59 -12.76
CA THR A 166 -14.06 -19.20 -11.69
C THR A 166 -13.18 -20.03 -10.78
N THR A 167 -13.58 -20.21 -9.53
CA THR A 167 -12.89 -21.05 -8.55
C THR A 167 -13.85 -22.11 -8.01
N ASP A 168 -13.40 -23.39 -7.92
CA ASP A 168 -14.24 -24.49 -7.46
C ASP A 168 -14.04 -24.82 -5.98
N ASP A 169 -12.82 -24.72 -5.50
CA ASP A 169 -12.39 -25.17 -4.18
C ASP A 169 -12.00 -24.03 -3.23
N LEU A 170 -12.30 -22.78 -3.61
CA LEU A 170 -12.12 -21.60 -2.77
C LEU A 170 -13.48 -21.13 -2.24
N ALA A 171 -13.67 -21.17 -0.91
CA ALA A 171 -14.89 -20.70 -0.28
C ALA A 171 -14.98 -19.16 -0.27
N VAL A 172 -13.85 -18.47 -0.35
CA VAL A 172 -13.76 -17.02 -0.41
C VAL A 172 -13.98 -16.54 -1.85
N ARG A 173 -14.95 -15.63 -2.04
CA ARG A 173 -15.16 -15.02 -3.35
C ARG A 173 -14.10 -13.95 -3.60
N LEU A 174 -13.37 -14.07 -4.68
CA LEU A 174 -12.37 -13.09 -5.08
C LEU A 174 -13.04 -11.84 -5.66
N TRP A 175 -12.35 -10.71 -5.55
CA TRP A 175 -12.75 -9.46 -6.15
C TRP A 175 -12.35 -9.39 -7.62
N HIS A 176 -11.04 -9.41 -7.89
CA HIS A 176 -10.41 -9.26 -9.18
C HIS A 176 -9.10 -10.05 -9.26
N ILE A 177 -8.61 -10.32 -10.46
CA ILE A 177 -7.27 -10.86 -10.72
C ILE A 177 -6.60 -9.99 -11.79
N SER A 178 -5.75 -9.06 -11.37
CA SER A 178 -4.95 -8.27 -12.30
C SER A 178 -3.84 -9.12 -12.91
N GLY A 179 -3.53 -8.84 -14.18
CA GLY A 179 -2.49 -9.55 -14.94
C GLY A 179 -3.02 -10.74 -15.77
N LEU A 180 -4.33 -11.04 -15.75
CA LEU A 180 -4.92 -12.01 -16.67
C LEU A 180 -4.97 -11.51 -18.13
N ASP A 181 -4.82 -10.23 -18.34
CA ASP A 181 -4.65 -9.65 -19.67
C ASP A 181 -3.65 -8.48 -19.63
N ASN A 182 -3.20 -8.06 -20.81
CA ASN A 182 -2.43 -6.85 -21.06
C ASN A 182 -3.06 -6.03 -22.20
N TYR A 183 -4.39 -6.01 -22.24
CA TYR A 183 -5.15 -5.27 -23.25
C TYR A 183 -5.05 -3.77 -23.03
N SER A 184 -5.28 -3.31 -21.81
CA SER A 184 -5.13 -1.91 -21.42
C SER A 184 -3.65 -1.54 -21.36
N VAL A 185 -3.28 -0.45 -22.02
CA VAL A 185 -1.90 0.08 -22.00
C VAL A 185 -1.94 1.46 -21.37
N PRO A 186 -1.41 1.62 -20.16
CA PRO A 186 -1.29 2.94 -19.55
C PRO A 186 -0.41 3.86 -20.39
N ARG A 187 -0.83 5.11 -20.54
CA ARG A 187 -0.13 6.14 -21.29
C ARG A 187 0.02 7.39 -20.47
N PRO A 188 1.19 8.04 -20.50
CA PRO A 188 1.38 9.30 -19.80
C PRO A 188 0.60 10.43 -20.50
N ALA A 189 0.07 11.36 -19.72
CA ALA A 189 -0.61 12.55 -20.20
C ALA A 189 0.40 13.65 -20.55
N ILE A 190 1.25 13.34 -21.54
CA ILE A 190 2.32 14.23 -22.05
C ILE A 190 2.29 14.28 -23.57
N VAL A 191 2.59 15.43 -24.12
CA VAL A 191 2.72 15.66 -25.56
C VAL A 191 4.07 16.28 -25.86
N HIS A 192 4.77 15.70 -26.85
CA HIS A 192 6.01 16.26 -27.38
C HIS A 192 5.76 16.92 -28.75
N ARG A 193 6.35 18.08 -28.97
CA ARG A 193 6.33 18.78 -30.26
C ARG A 193 7.76 19.10 -30.69
N ASP A 194 8.19 18.57 -31.82
CA ASP A 194 9.49 18.90 -32.40
C ASP A 194 9.56 20.36 -32.84
N GLY A 195 10.62 21.04 -32.43
CA GLY A 195 10.99 22.39 -32.89
C GLY A 195 10.61 23.50 -31.91
N LEU A 196 11.39 24.58 -31.95
CA LEU A 196 11.16 25.77 -31.12
C LEU A 196 9.82 26.43 -31.46
N HIS A 197 8.80 26.10 -30.67
CA HIS A 197 7.60 26.91 -30.64
C HIS A 197 7.90 28.14 -29.80
N SER A 198 7.93 29.33 -30.45
CA SER A 198 8.12 30.61 -29.76
C SER A 198 6.82 31.01 -29.08
N GLU A 199 6.31 30.16 -28.17
CA GLU A 199 5.42 30.65 -27.15
C GLU A 199 6.27 31.62 -26.30
N ALA A 200 5.80 32.84 -26.13
CA ALA A 200 6.49 33.82 -25.31
C ALA A 200 6.33 33.40 -23.86
N THR A 201 7.32 32.69 -23.32
CA THR A 201 7.31 32.24 -21.92
C THR A 201 8.06 33.24 -21.04
N THR A 202 7.63 33.29 -19.78
CA THR A 202 8.23 34.16 -18.76
C THR A 202 8.95 33.32 -17.68
N GLY A 203 9.35 32.07 -18.01
CA GLY A 203 10.05 31.18 -17.10
C GLY A 203 11.50 31.61 -16.82
N SER A 204 12.07 31.10 -15.75
CA SER A 204 13.45 31.36 -15.34
C SER A 204 14.45 30.34 -15.89
N GLY A 205 13.99 29.31 -16.55
CA GLY A 205 14.82 28.27 -17.15
C GLY A 205 15.45 28.66 -18.50
N PRO A 206 16.23 27.74 -19.10
CA PRO A 206 16.79 27.90 -20.43
C PRO A 206 15.70 28.26 -21.46
N SER A 207 16.04 29.17 -22.39
CA SER A 207 15.10 29.70 -23.42
C SER A 207 13.79 30.24 -22.82
N SER A 208 13.86 30.82 -21.63
CA SER A 208 12.71 31.32 -20.86
C SER A 208 11.66 30.25 -20.51
N SER A 209 12.02 28.98 -20.53
CA SER A 209 11.12 27.88 -20.10
C SER A 209 10.81 27.92 -18.61
N PHE A 210 9.68 27.37 -18.22
CA PHE A 210 9.33 27.26 -16.83
C PHE A 210 10.02 26.06 -16.14
N LEU A 211 10.39 26.30 -14.90
CA LEU A 211 10.90 25.30 -13.95
C LEU A 211 9.81 24.95 -12.93
N GLY A 212 9.94 23.80 -12.26
CA GLY A 212 9.06 23.49 -11.13
C GLY A 212 9.07 24.56 -10.03
N SER A 213 10.21 25.25 -9.83
CA SER A 213 10.32 26.38 -8.90
C SER A 213 9.54 27.64 -9.35
N ASP A 214 9.35 27.82 -10.67
CA ASP A 214 8.54 28.94 -11.19
C ASP A 214 7.04 28.69 -10.90
N MET A 215 6.59 27.44 -10.97
CA MET A 215 5.22 27.06 -10.58
C MET A 215 4.95 27.41 -9.11
N ARG A 216 5.94 27.15 -8.23
CA ARG A 216 5.85 27.56 -6.83
C ARG A 216 5.77 29.07 -6.68
N ALA A 217 6.56 29.82 -7.44
CA ALA A 217 6.56 31.28 -7.40
C ALA A 217 5.23 31.85 -7.90
N ALA A 218 4.62 31.24 -8.91
CA ALA A 218 3.34 31.67 -9.49
C ALA A 218 2.15 31.31 -8.60
N TYR A 219 2.07 30.10 -8.08
CA TYR A 219 0.85 29.55 -7.46
C TYR A 219 0.86 29.59 -5.92
N TYR A 220 2.02 29.56 -5.28
CA TYR A 220 2.11 29.75 -3.83
C TYR A 220 2.48 31.17 -3.44
N GLU A 221 3.33 31.83 -4.21
CA GLU A 221 3.83 33.21 -3.99
C GLU A 221 4.51 33.42 -2.62
N GLY A 222 4.90 32.34 -1.97
CA GLY A 222 5.44 32.39 -0.60
C GLY A 222 6.70 31.54 -0.40
N THR A 223 7.37 31.78 0.73
CA THR A 223 8.60 31.06 1.10
C THR A 223 8.52 30.29 2.40
N ALA A 224 7.51 30.57 3.22
CA ALA A 224 7.41 30.02 4.59
C ALA A 224 7.10 28.49 4.60
N LEU A 225 6.29 28.03 3.66
CA LEU A 225 5.94 26.60 3.54
C LEU A 225 6.83 25.96 2.48
N SER A 226 7.28 24.75 2.72
CA SER A 226 8.16 24.00 1.80
C SER A 226 7.75 22.53 1.66
N GLY A 227 6.61 22.13 2.27
CA GLY A 227 6.21 20.73 2.41
C GLY A 227 6.91 20.00 3.55
N SER A 228 7.56 20.72 4.47
CA SER A 228 8.28 20.13 5.59
C SER A 228 7.40 19.20 6.42
N GLY A 229 7.91 18.02 6.76
CA GLY A 229 7.17 16.99 7.46
C GLY A 229 6.20 16.18 6.61
N GLN A 230 6.06 16.49 5.32
CA GLN A 230 5.20 15.78 4.38
C GLN A 230 6.01 14.84 3.47
N SER A 231 5.34 13.84 2.91
CA SER A 231 5.89 12.96 1.89
C SER A 231 4.90 12.81 0.74
N LEU A 232 5.41 12.60 -0.48
CA LEU A 232 4.60 12.51 -1.69
C LEU A 232 4.88 11.20 -2.42
N GLY A 233 3.85 10.59 -3.00
CA GLY A 233 3.95 9.39 -3.84
C GLY A 233 3.58 9.66 -5.28
N LEU A 234 4.41 9.19 -6.22
CA LEU A 234 4.17 9.21 -7.66
C LEU A 234 3.86 7.80 -8.16
N LEU A 235 2.82 7.67 -8.97
CA LEU A 235 2.46 6.43 -9.66
C LEU A 235 3.19 6.34 -10.98
N GLU A 236 3.94 5.24 -11.20
CA GLU A 236 4.76 5.06 -12.41
C GLU A 236 4.66 3.64 -12.96
N TYR A 237 4.58 3.52 -14.28
CA TYR A 237 4.61 2.22 -14.96
C TYR A 237 6.01 1.81 -15.43
N TYR A 238 6.96 2.75 -15.44
CA TYR A 238 8.35 2.49 -15.80
C TYR A 238 9.30 3.05 -14.75
N GLY A 239 10.55 2.54 -14.75
CA GLY A 239 11.62 3.06 -13.90
C GLY A 239 12.15 4.41 -14.40
N THR A 240 13.15 4.93 -13.69
CA THR A 240 13.82 6.20 -14.04
C THR A 240 15.33 6.11 -13.86
N ASP A 241 16.07 7.02 -14.48
CA ASP A 241 17.47 7.30 -14.19
C ASP A 241 17.59 8.64 -13.44
N LEU A 242 17.88 8.59 -12.14
CA LEU A 242 18.03 9.80 -11.33
C LEU A 242 19.17 10.72 -11.80
N THR A 243 20.00 10.30 -12.75
CA THR A 243 21.02 11.19 -13.34
C THR A 243 20.39 12.30 -14.18
N ASP A 244 19.21 12.06 -14.79
CA ASP A 244 18.47 13.07 -15.53
C ASP A 244 17.92 14.16 -14.62
N LEU A 245 17.35 13.77 -13.48
CA LEU A 245 16.95 14.71 -12.44
C LEU A 245 18.15 15.53 -11.90
N ASN A 246 19.29 14.90 -11.67
CA ASN A 246 20.50 15.59 -11.24
C ASN A 246 21.01 16.55 -12.31
N THR A 247 20.91 16.19 -13.60
CA THR A 247 21.25 17.02 -14.73
C THR A 247 20.35 18.25 -14.81
N TYR A 248 19.02 18.06 -14.63
CA TYR A 248 18.07 19.17 -14.54
C TYR A 248 18.51 20.19 -13.49
N TYR A 249 18.68 19.76 -12.24
CA TYR A 249 19.04 20.66 -11.13
C TYR A 249 20.41 21.33 -11.33
N SER A 250 21.38 20.59 -11.88
CA SER A 250 22.70 21.15 -12.21
C SER A 250 22.61 22.26 -13.27
N ASN A 251 21.85 22.05 -14.35
CA ASN A 251 21.71 22.97 -15.45
C ASN A 251 21.02 24.27 -15.03
N VAL A 252 20.08 24.20 -14.10
CA VAL A 252 19.33 25.35 -13.59
C VAL A 252 19.93 25.95 -12.31
N HIS A 253 21.11 25.50 -11.90
CA HIS A 253 21.83 25.97 -10.71
C HIS A 253 21.00 25.86 -9.40
N GLN A 254 20.16 24.86 -9.30
CA GLN A 254 19.37 24.53 -8.10
C GLN A 254 19.84 23.19 -7.51
N THR A 255 19.35 22.85 -6.33
CA THR A 255 19.67 21.58 -5.66
C THR A 255 18.41 20.93 -5.15
N ASN A 256 18.27 19.61 -5.33
CA ASN A 256 17.30 18.81 -4.61
C ASN A 256 17.93 18.23 -3.35
N ASN A 257 17.27 18.41 -2.20
CA ASN A 257 17.64 17.81 -0.92
C ASN A 257 16.61 16.81 -0.42
N VAL A 258 15.52 16.60 -1.15
CA VAL A 258 14.47 15.64 -0.77
C VAL A 258 14.95 14.23 -1.13
N PRO A 259 14.97 13.30 -0.17
CA PRO A 259 15.27 11.91 -0.44
C PRO A 259 14.24 11.29 -1.40
N ILE A 260 14.71 10.60 -2.44
CA ILE A 260 13.87 9.90 -3.41
C ILE A 260 14.02 8.41 -3.21
N THR A 261 12.90 7.71 -3.14
CA THR A 261 12.84 6.26 -3.06
C THR A 261 12.19 5.70 -4.31
N LEU A 262 12.90 4.85 -5.06
CA LEU A 262 12.36 4.10 -6.17
C LEU A 262 11.86 2.76 -5.63
N LEU A 263 10.55 2.54 -5.58
CA LEU A 263 9.92 1.37 -4.99
C LEU A 263 9.26 0.51 -6.07
N SER A 264 9.81 -0.67 -6.33
CA SER A 264 9.13 -1.68 -7.16
C SER A 264 7.96 -2.27 -6.39
N THR A 265 6.75 -2.21 -6.95
CA THR A 265 5.53 -2.71 -6.31
C THR A 265 5.25 -4.18 -6.62
N ASP A 266 5.76 -4.65 -7.76
CA ASP A 266 5.47 -5.99 -8.29
C ASP A 266 6.69 -6.66 -8.96
N GLY A 267 7.90 -6.14 -8.77
CA GLY A 267 9.13 -6.63 -9.37
C GLY A 267 9.47 -5.96 -10.71
N THR A 268 8.66 -5.01 -11.18
CA THR A 268 8.99 -4.11 -12.29
C THR A 268 10.29 -3.38 -11.98
N SER A 269 11.17 -3.24 -12.99
CA SER A 269 12.45 -2.55 -12.82
C SER A 269 12.23 -1.09 -12.46
N THR A 270 12.90 -0.63 -11.42
CA THR A 270 12.92 0.79 -11.06
C THR A 270 13.96 1.60 -11.82
N SER A 271 14.78 0.95 -12.64
CA SER A 271 15.80 1.60 -13.46
C SER A 271 15.33 1.72 -14.91
N CYS A 272 15.57 2.86 -15.52
CA CYS A 272 15.38 3.12 -16.93
C CYS A 272 16.74 3.23 -17.63
N VAL A 273 16.89 2.53 -18.75
CA VAL A 273 18.08 2.62 -19.59
C VAL A 273 17.62 2.96 -21.01
N TYR A 274 17.77 4.19 -21.42
CA TYR A 274 17.29 4.69 -22.70
C TYR A 274 17.83 3.88 -23.91
N SER A 275 19.12 3.51 -23.89
CA SER A 275 19.70 2.68 -24.94
C SER A 275 19.04 1.30 -25.10
N SER A 276 18.23 0.87 -24.14
CA SER A 276 17.42 -0.35 -24.16
C SER A 276 15.95 -0.08 -24.53
N GLY A 277 15.61 1.17 -24.91
CA GLY A 277 14.27 1.56 -25.36
C GLY A 277 13.33 1.94 -24.21
N CYS A 278 13.87 2.25 -23.02
CA CYS A 278 13.11 2.85 -21.92
C CYS A 278 13.08 4.37 -22.12
N ASP A 279 11.92 4.97 -21.85
CA ASP A 279 11.66 6.42 -21.84
C ASP A 279 11.26 6.79 -20.42
N ASP A 280 11.96 7.73 -19.76
CA ASP A 280 11.67 8.20 -18.41
C ASP A 280 11.32 9.70 -18.36
N THR A 281 10.84 10.23 -19.47
CA THR A 281 10.41 11.63 -19.56
C THR A 281 9.33 11.93 -18.52
N GLU A 282 8.30 11.08 -18.43
CA GLU A 282 7.21 11.26 -17.47
C GLU A 282 7.70 11.24 -16.02
N GLN A 283 8.53 10.26 -15.67
CA GLN A 283 9.03 10.10 -14.31
C GLN A 283 9.85 11.30 -13.85
N THR A 284 10.67 11.83 -14.76
CA THR A 284 11.54 12.96 -14.43
C THR A 284 10.76 14.26 -14.29
N LEU A 285 9.77 14.51 -15.17
CA LEU A 285 8.96 15.72 -15.07
C LEU A 285 8.06 15.70 -13.83
N ASP A 286 7.45 14.56 -13.48
CA ASP A 286 6.64 14.40 -12.27
C ASP A 286 7.44 14.77 -11.02
N MET A 287 8.69 14.25 -10.94
CA MET A 287 9.60 14.62 -9.85
C MET A 287 9.91 16.11 -9.83
N THR A 288 10.25 16.73 -10.99
CA THR A 288 10.66 18.14 -11.02
C THR A 288 9.53 19.08 -10.64
N GLN A 289 8.28 18.76 -10.99
CA GLN A 289 7.12 19.57 -10.63
C GLN A 289 6.76 19.43 -9.14
N ALA A 290 6.70 18.20 -8.63
CA ALA A 290 6.42 17.94 -7.21
C ALA A 290 7.49 18.57 -6.28
N LEU A 291 8.77 18.35 -6.60
CA LEU A 291 9.92 18.87 -5.83
C LEU A 291 10.06 20.38 -5.97
N GLY A 292 9.76 20.94 -7.15
CA GLY A 292 9.78 22.38 -7.37
C GLY A 292 8.74 23.12 -6.53
N MET A 293 7.53 22.56 -6.40
CA MET A 293 6.46 23.10 -5.57
C MET A 293 6.74 22.93 -4.06
N ALA A 294 7.25 21.76 -3.65
CA ALA A 294 7.46 21.42 -2.23
C ALA A 294 8.91 20.95 -1.93
N PRO A 295 9.91 21.85 -2.03
CA PRO A 295 11.33 21.51 -2.00
C PRO A 295 11.86 21.08 -0.61
N GLY A 296 11.05 21.11 0.43
CA GLY A 296 11.41 20.72 1.79
C GLY A 296 10.66 19.52 2.30
N MET A 297 10.04 18.72 1.42
CA MET A 297 9.41 17.46 1.81
C MET A 297 10.40 16.51 2.48
N SER A 298 9.89 15.65 3.34
CA SER A 298 10.69 14.63 4.04
C SER A 298 11.12 13.50 3.11
N SER A 299 10.32 13.18 2.09
CA SER A 299 10.62 12.18 1.05
C SER A 299 9.68 12.28 -0.13
N LEU A 300 10.15 11.77 -1.28
CA LEU A 300 9.34 11.47 -2.45
C LEU A 300 9.51 9.97 -2.76
N VAL A 301 8.40 9.27 -3.01
CA VAL A 301 8.38 7.84 -3.32
C VAL A 301 7.81 7.65 -4.71
N MET A 302 8.56 7.02 -5.61
CA MET A 302 8.09 6.58 -6.91
C MET A 302 7.66 5.12 -6.81
N TYR A 303 6.38 4.85 -7.02
CA TYR A 303 5.79 3.52 -6.98
C TYR A 303 5.76 2.95 -8.40
N VAL A 304 6.73 2.08 -8.69
CA VAL A 304 6.93 1.52 -10.04
C VAL A 304 6.33 0.13 -10.11
N GLY A 305 5.39 -0.07 -11.01
CA GLY A 305 4.70 -1.36 -11.19
C GLY A 305 4.17 -1.58 -12.60
N SER A 306 3.74 -2.81 -12.87
CA SER A 306 3.17 -3.19 -14.17
C SER A 306 1.64 -3.22 -14.17
N THR A 307 1.01 -3.14 -13.00
CA THR A 307 -0.46 -3.11 -12.84
C THR A 307 -0.88 -2.01 -11.86
N ASP A 308 -2.01 -1.37 -12.15
CA ASP A 308 -2.70 -0.41 -11.31
C ASP A 308 -2.93 -0.95 -9.89
N ALA A 309 -3.51 -2.14 -9.77
CA ALA A 309 -3.79 -2.79 -8.49
C ALA A 309 -2.54 -2.99 -7.61
N ALA A 310 -1.38 -3.34 -8.20
CA ALA A 310 -0.13 -3.47 -7.44
C ALA A 310 0.36 -2.11 -6.93
N ILE A 311 0.29 -1.08 -7.80
CA ILE A 311 0.76 0.27 -7.48
C ILE A 311 -0.15 0.91 -6.43
N PHE A 312 -1.47 0.92 -6.65
CA PHE A 312 -2.43 1.50 -5.71
C PHE A 312 -2.38 0.82 -4.34
N ASN A 313 -2.28 -0.52 -4.31
CA ASN A 313 -2.14 -1.23 -3.04
C ASN A 313 -0.84 -0.87 -2.30
N ALA A 314 0.26 -0.71 -3.02
CA ALA A 314 1.53 -0.27 -2.42
C ALA A 314 1.41 1.14 -1.84
N MET A 315 0.73 2.08 -2.55
CA MET A 315 0.44 3.42 -2.07
C MET A 315 -0.48 3.42 -0.84
N ALA A 316 -1.49 2.53 -0.81
CA ALA A 316 -2.43 2.38 0.31
C ALA A 316 -1.79 1.76 1.56
N THR A 317 -0.70 1.01 1.39
CA THR A 317 -0.07 0.24 2.48
C THR A 317 1.33 0.69 2.84
N HIS A 318 1.85 1.77 2.26
CA HIS A 318 3.17 2.33 2.58
C HIS A 318 3.27 2.73 4.06
N ASN A 319 4.48 2.71 4.61
CA ASN A 319 4.69 3.12 5.99
C ASN A 319 5.94 4.01 6.13
N PRO A 320 5.77 5.29 6.47
CA PRO A 320 4.50 6.01 6.68
C PRO A 320 3.73 6.25 5.37
N LEU A 321 2.41 6.43 5.45
CA LEU A 321 1.57 6.76 4.28
C LEU A 321 1.99 8.11 3.68
N ASN A 322 1.98 8.18 2.35
CA ASN A 322 2.09 9.46 1.64
C ASN A 322 0.69 10.09 1.58
N ALA A 323 0.48 11.23 2.22
CA ALA A 323 -0.83 11.89 2.23
C ALA A 323 -1.16 12.54 0.88
N GLN A 324 -0.17 12.86 0.07
CA GLN A 324 -0.26 13.40 -1.28
C GLN A 324 0.19 12.33 -2.28
N LEU A 325 -0.67 12.01 -3.25
CA LEU A 325 -0.41 11.07 -4.33
C LEU A 325 -0.64 11.77 -5.67
N SER A 326 0.13 11.42 -6.69
CA SER A 326 -0.07 11.90 -8.05
C SER A 326 0.03 10.77 -9.05
N SER A 327 -0.77 10.86 -10.11
CA SER A 327 -0.69 10.02 -11.29
C SER A 327 -0.85 10.89 -12.54
N SER A 328 0.08 10.72 -13.44
CA SER A 328 0.07 11.33 -14.77
C SER A 328 -0.31 10.33 -15.85
N TRP A 329 -0.76 9.14 -15.48
CA TRP A 329 -1.05 8.03 -16.37
C TRP A 329 -2.56 7.82 -16.56
N THR A 330 -2.95 7.58 -17.79
CA THR A 330 -4.33 7.28 -18.16
C THR A 330 -4.42 5.96 -18.92
N TRP A 331 -5.56 5.29 -18.86
CA TRP A 331 -5.79 4.03 -19.57
C TRP A 331 -7.26 3.84 -19.96
N SER A 332 -7.50 2.90 -20.88
CA SER A 332 -8.82 2.49 -21.36
C SER A 332 -8.81 0.97 -21.58
N PRO A 333 -9.92 0.27 -21.31
CA PRO A 333 -11.17 0.78 -20.74
C PRO A 333 -11.04 1.16 -19.26
N ALA A 334 -11.94 2.00 -18.77
CA ALA A 334 -12.10 2.28 -17.35
C ALA A 334 -12.47 1.01 -16.58
N ASP A 335 -11.90 0.83 -15.41
CA ASP A 335 -12.23 -0.29 -14.52
C ASP A 335 -12.44 0.17 -13.06
N PRO A 336 -13.46 1.02 -12.78
CA PRO A 336 -13.72 1.53 -11.45
C PRO A 336 -14.08 0.42 -10.47
N SER A 337 -14.59 -0.71 -10.97
CA SER A 337 -14.90 -1.84 -10.10
C SER A 337 -13.64 -2.51 -9.54
N THR A 338 -12.51 -2.38 -10.19
CA THR A 338 -11.21 -2.85 -9.72
C THR A 338 -10.53 -1.81 -8.83
N ASP A 339 -10.54 -0.53 -9.23
CA ASP A 339 -9.71 0.51 -8.62
C ASP A 339 -10.34 1.22 -7.43
N ASN A 340 -11.68 1.39 -7.43
CA ASN A 340 -12.38 2.11 -6.36
C ASN A 340 -12.08 1.60 -4.95
N PRO A 341 -11.89 0.30 -4.66
CA PRO A 341 -11.49 -0.15 -3.34
C PRO A 341 -10.23 0.52 -2.80
N TYR A 342 -9.26 0.82 -3.67
CA TYR A 342 -8.03 1.53 -3.28
C TYR A 342 -8.26 3.02 -3.10
N PHE A 343 -9.06 3.66 -3.97
CA PHE A 343 -9.39 5.08 -3.85
C PHE A 343 -10.23 5.38 -2.60
N GLU A 344 -11.15 4.47 -2.25
CA GLU A 344 -11.90 4.53 -1.00
C GLU A 344 -10.98 4.33 0.23
N GLU A 345 -9.98 3.44 0.13
CA GLU A 345 -8.97 3.25 1.17
C GLU A 345 -8.11 4.51 1.31
N PHE A 346 -7.62 5.11 0.21
CA PHE A 346 -6.91 6.39 0.23
C PHE A 346 -7.73 7.46 0.97
N SER A 347 -9.00 7.61 0.57
CA SER A 347 -9.90 8.57 1.21
C SER A 347 -10.10 8.29 2.70
N ALA A 348 -10.25 7.01 3.09
CA ALA A 348 -10.42 6.63 4.49
C ALA A 348 -9.15 6.84 5.33
N GLN A 349 -7.97 6.78 4.71
CA GLN A 349 -6.66 6.96 5.33
C GLN A 349 -6.15 8.41 5.26
N GLY A 350 -6.91 9.32 4.63
CA GLY A 350 -6.53 10.72 4.50
C GLY A 350 -5.47 10.99 3.45
N GLN A 351 -5.43 10.18 2.40
CA GLN A 351 -4.63 10.39 1.20
C GLN A 351 -5.48 11.03 0.10
N ASN A 352 -4.88 11.86 -0.75
CA ASN A 352 -5.51 12.42 -1.94
C ASN A 352 -4.70 12.07 -3.18
N LEU A 353 -5.35 11.50 -4.19
CA LEU A 353 -4.77 11.25 -5.50
C LEU A 353 -5.13 12.40 -6.45
N PHE A 354 -4.11 13.07 -6.98
CA PHE A 354 -4.23 13.99 -8.11
C PHE A 354 -4.00 13.22 -9.40
N GLN A 355 -4.87 13.43 -10.36
CA GLN A 355 -4.86 12.71 -11.62
C GLN A 355 -4.87 13.69 -12.80
N ALA A 356 -3.90 13.56 -13.68
CA ALA A 356 -3.87 14.32 -14.93
C ALA A 356 -5.12 14.05 -15.77
N ALA A 357 -5.75 15.14 -16.26
CA ALA A 357 -7.04 15.05 -16.96
C ALA A 357 -6.92 14.65 -18.44
N GLY A 358 -5.69 14.48 -18.95
CA GLY A 358 -5.40 14.15 -20.35
C GLY A 358 -5.13 15.37 -21.21
N ASP A 359 -4.61 15.12 -22.42
CA ASP A 359 -3.98 16.13 -23.30
C ASP A 359 -4.58 16.11 -24.71
N SER A 360 -5.83 15.78 -24.84
CA SER A 360 -6.56 15.72 -26.11
C SER A 360 -7.74 16.68 -26.14
N GLY A 361 -7.71 17.71 -25.29
CA GLY A 361 -8.76 18.70 -25.15
C GLY A 361 -10.05 18.12 -24.57
N LYS A 362 -11.17 18.59 -25.06
CA LYS A 362 -12.52 18.18 -24.60
C LYS A 362 -12.70 16.67 -24.54
N TRP A 363 -13.13 16.16 -23.41
CA TRP A 363 -13.51 14.75 -23.25
C TRP A 363 -14.64 14.34 -24.17
N THR A 364 -14.49 13.21 -24.84
CA THR A 364 -15.45 12.59 -25.74
C THR A 364 -15.59 11.11 -25.35
N SER A 365 -16.58 10.43 -25.90
CA SER A 365 -16.79 8.99 -25.64
C SER A 365 -15.63 8.09 -26.10
N SER A 366 -14.61 8.65 -26.77
CA SER A 366 -13.39 7.95 -27.19
C SER A 366 -12.14 8.47 -26.49
N SER A 367 -12.29 9.33 -25.51
CA SER A 367 -11.15 9.83 -24.72
C SER A 367 -10.68 8.75 -23.74
N GLU A 368 -9.40 8.50 -23.71
CA GLU A 368 -8.74 7.58 -22.78
C GLU A 368 -8.22 8.41 -21.61
N ILE A 369 -9.05 8.64 -20.60
CA ILE A 369 -8.76 9.59 -19.51
C ILE A 369 -8.93 8.99 -18.11
N TYR A 370 -9.42 7.74 -18.03
CA TYR A 370 -9.55 7.09 -16.73
C TYR A 370 -8.16 6.95 -16.06
N PRO A 371 -8.01 7.23 -14.75
CA PRO A 371 -9.06 7.50 -13.76
C PRO A 371 -9.42 8.98 -13.52
N ALA A 372 -9.12 9.92 -14.44
CA ALA A 372 -9.36 11.36 -14.23
C ALA A 372 -10.83 11.72 -14.01
N ASP A 373 -11.77 10.92 -14.52
CA ASP A 373 -13.20 11.14 -14.32
C ASP A 373 -13.79 10.34 -13.15
N ASP A 374 -12.98 9.61 -12.37
CA ASP A 374 -13.44 8.92 -11.18
C ASP A 374 -13.84 9.90 -10.06
N VAL A 375 -14.76 9.46 -9.21
CA VAL A 375 -15.36 10.30 -8.14
C VAL A 375 -14.49 10.45 -6.90
N TYR A 376 -13.45 9.60 -6.74
CA TYR A 376 -12.55 9.58 -5.59
C TYR A 376 -11.17 10.19 -5.90
N VAL A 377 -10.96 10.72 -7.11
CA VAL A 377 -9.71 11.39 -7.49
C VAL A 377 -9.93 12.89 -7.67
N THR A 378 -8.87 13.68 -7.52
CA THR A 378 -8.86 15.10 -7.88
C THR A 378 -8.31 15.24 -9.29
N SER A 379 -9.17 15.54 -10.24
CA SER A 379 -8.83 15.71 -11.67
C SER A 379 -8.17 17.06 -11.93
N VAL A 380 -7.01 17.05 -12.59
CA VAL A 380 -6.19 18.25 -12.83
C VAL A 380 -6.10 18.54 -14.33
N GLY A 381 -6.70 19.62 -14.75
CA GLY A 381 -6.68 20.14 -16.12
C GLY A 381 -5.47 21.02 -16.43
N GLY A 382 -5.42 21.51 -17.66
CA GLY A 382 -4.31 22.29 -18.19
C GLY A 382 -4.67 23.75 -18.47
N THR A 383 -3.71 24.64 -18.17
CA THR A 383 -3.75 26.06 -18.50
C THR A 383 -2.47 26.48 -19.23
N ASP A 384 -2.46 27.72 -19.73
CA ASP A 384 -1.33 28.41 -20.32
C ASP A 384 -1.05 29.66 -19.45
N LEU A 385 0.07 29.64 -18.76
CA LEU A 385 0.45 30.60 -17.72
C LEU A 385 1.40 31.68 -18.25
N ASP A 386 1.11 32.93 -17.89
CA ASP A 386 2.06 34.03 -17.91
C ASP A 386 2.41 34.48 -16.49
N THR A 387 3.71 34.73 -16.24
CA THR A 387 4.17 35.34 -14.99
C THR A 387 4.61 36.77 -15.21
N SER A 388 4.60 37.59 -14.17
CA SER A 388 4.96 39.02 -14.27
C SER A 388 6.45 39.27 -14.59
N SER A 389 7.30 38.26 -14.40
CA SER A 389 8.73 38.25 -14.72
C SER A 389 9.25 36.81 -14.62
N ALA A 390 10.46 36.56 -15.10
CA ALA A 390 11.12 35.27 -14.97
C ALA A 390 11.19 34.81 -13.49
N GLY A 391 10.56 33.66 -13.19
CA GLY A 391 10.43 33.18 -11.81
C GLY A 391 9.59 34.08 -10.90
N GLY A 392 8.75 34.93 -11.48
CA GLY A 392 7.89 35.87 -10.75
C GLY A 392 6.50 35.31 -10.42
N PRO A 393 5.68 36.11 -9.73
CA PRO A 393 4.32 35.73 -9.39
C PRO A 393 3.43 35.63 -10.64
N TRP A 394 2.29 35.00 -10.44
CA TRP A 394 1.22 34.88 -11.43
C TRP A 394 0.83 36.23 -12.04
N SER A 395 0.54 36.28 -13.33
CA SER A 395 0.09 37.47 -14.05
C SER A 395 -1.21 37.24 -14.77
N SER A 396 -1.29 36.20 -15.58
CA SER A 396 -2.51 35.81 -16.29
C SER A 396 -2.46 34.34 -16.68
N GLU A 397 -3.62 33.77 -16.93
CA GLU A 397 -3.76 32.37 -17.37
C GLU A 397 -4.94 32.24 -18.33
N THR A 398 -4.82 31.32 -19.31
CA THR A 398 -5.90 30.93 -20.20
C THR A 398 -6.04 29.40 -20.18
N ALA A 399 -7.23 28.87 -20.51
CA ALA A 399 -7.41 27.45 -20.69
C ALA A 399 -6.53 26.94 -21.82
N TRP A 400 -5.73 25.90 -21.56
CA TRP A 400 -4.92 25.26 -22.57
C TRP A 400 -5.80 24.46 -23.55
N VAL A 401 -5.53 24.61 -24.85
CA VAL A 401 -6.38 24.03 -25.91
C VAL A 401 -6.42 22.49 -25.87
N ASP A 402 -5.30 21.88 -25.47
CA ASP A 402 -5.17 20.41 -25.38
C ASP A 402 -5.50 19.89 -23.98
N GLY A 403 -5.75 20.76 -22.98
CA GLY A 403 -6.07 20.38 -21.60
C GLY A 403 -7.36 19.56 -21.49
N GLY A 404 -7.28 18.42 -20.82
CA GLY A 404 -8.41 17.51 -20.61
C GLY A 404 -9.52 18.13 -19.77
N GLY A 405 -10.78 17.85 -20.14
CA GLY A 405 -11.93 18.25 -19.36
C GLY A 405 -13.25 18.04 -20.09
N GLY A 406 -14.32 17.88 -19.31
CA GLY A 406 -15.63 17.61 -19.87
C GLY A 406 -16.55 16.83 -18.94
N ILE A 407 -17.53 16.18 -19.54
CA ILE A 407 -18.44 15.26 -18.86
C ILE A 407 -17.83 13.85 -18.93
N SER A 408 -17.83 13.11 -17.83
CA SER A 408 -17.31 11.75 -17.74
C SER A 408 -17.73 10.89 -18.94
N PRO A 409 -16.79 10.43 -19.77
CA PRO A 409 -17.08 9.51 -20.86
C PRO A 409 -17.50 8.13 -20.37
N ASP A 410 -17.09 7.75 -19.17
CA ASP A 410 -17.40 6.48 -18.52
C ASP A 410 -18.72 6.52 -17.74
N HIS A 411 -19.42 7.67 -17.79
CA HIS A 411 -20.73 7.89 -17.22
C HIS A 411 -20.80 7.72 -15.69
N PHE A 412 -19.73 8.01 -14.96
CA PHE A 412 -19.78 8.01 -13.50
C PHE A 412 -20.83 9.00 -12.99
N ALA A 413 -21.61 8.57 -12.01
CA ALA A 413 -22.64 9.41 -11.44
C ALA A 413 -22.04 10.67 -10.78
N ILE A 414 -22.71 11.81 -10.95
CA ILE A 414 -22.26 13.05 -10.31
C ILE A 414 -22.23 12.90 -8.79
N PRO A 415 -21.10 13.16 -8.12
CA PRO A 415 -21.03 13.10 -6.67
C PRO A 415 -21.77 14.26 -6.01
N SER A 416 -22.26 14.04 -4.81
CA SER A 416 -23.10 15.03 -4.10
C SER A 416 -22.40 16.38 -3.89
N TRP A 417 -21.09 16.36 -3.64
CA TRP A 417 -20.28 17.56 -3.44
C TRP A 417 -20.11 18.40 -4.71
N GLN A 418 -20.28 17.82 -5.92
CA GLN A 418 -20.18 18.54 -7.19
C GLN A 418 -21.52 19.14 -7.65
N THR A 419 -22.64 18.66 -7.15
CA THR A 419 -23.99 18.98 -7.66
C THR A 419 -24.27 20.49 -7.69
N ALA A 420 -23.86 21.24 -6.66
CA ALA A 420 -24.12 22.68 -6.58
C ALA A 420 -23.32 23.47 -7.63
N ALA A 421 -22.05 23.16 -7.83
CA ALA A 421 -21.22 23.77 -8.86
C ALA A 421 -21.75 23.43 -10.26
N ALA A 422 -22.09 22.17 -10.51
CA ALA A 422 -22.71 21.76 -11.76
C ALA A 422 -23.98 22.53 -12.06
N ASN A 423 -24.83 22.83 -11.08
CA ASN A 423 -26.04 23.62 -11.28
C ASN A 423 -25.76 25.06 -11.73
N GLY A 424 -24.64 25.65 -11.32
CA GLY A 424 -24.18 26.97 -11.73
C GLY A 424 -23.58 27.00 -13.14
N CYS A 425 -23.03 25.90 -13.61
CA CYS A 425 -22.35 25.77 -14.89
C CYS A 425 -23.35 25.35 -16.00
N SER A 426 -23.43 26.10 -17.06
CA SER A 426 -24.42 25.87 -18.15
C SER A 426 -24.08 24.67 -19.03
N SER A 427 -22.80 24.32 -19.20
CA SER A 427 -22.30 23.22 -20.02
C SER A 427 -22.15 21.91 -19.23
N CYS A 428 -22.21 21.96 -17.91
CA CYS A 428 -21.99 20.81 -17.04
C CYS A 428 -23.17 19.83 -17.03
N SER A 429 -22.86 18.55 -16.92
CA SER A 429 -23.84 17.50 -16.65
C SER A 429 -24.40 17.63 -15.23
N LYS A 430 -25.71 17.34 -15.09
CA LYS A 430 -26.40 17.24 -13.80
C LYS A 430 -26.56 15.77 -13.36
N THR A 431 -26.05 14.84 -14.19
CA THR A 431 -26.23 13.40 -14.00
C THR A 431 -24.88 12.71 -13.83
N TYR A 432 -23.89 13.16 -14.61
CA TYR A 432 -22.58 12.55 -14.65
C TYR A 432 -21.51 13.47 -14.05
N ARG A 433 -20.42 12.87 -13.58
CA ARG A 433 -19.21 13.55 -13.10
C ARG A 433 -18.70 14.55 -14.15
N ASN A 434 -18.28 15.72 -13.72
CA ASN A 434 -17.68 16.76 -14.55
C ASN A 434 -16.21 16.95 -14.13
N GLY A 435 -15.33 17.14 -15.08
CA GLY A 435 -13.92 17.43 -14.87
C GLY A 435 -13.44 18.57 -15.75
N PRO A 436 -12.24 19.13 -15.45
CA PRO A 436 -11.43 18.82 -14.28
C PRO A 436 -11.98 19.45 -12.99
N ASP A 437 -11.38 19.17 -11.83
CA ASP A 437 -11.72 19.85 -10.58
C ASP A 437 -10.96 21.16 -10.46
N VAL A 438 -9.68 21.12 -10.84
CA VAL A 438 -8.73 22.23 -10.79
C VAL A 438 -7.79 22.17 -12.00
N SER A 439 -6.98 23.18 -12.21
CA SER A 439 -5.98 23.23 -13.30
C SER A 439 -4.69 23.89 -12.87
N ALA A 440 -3.66 23.75 -13.68
CA ALA A 440 -2.43 24.52 -13.61
C ALA A 440 -1.72 24.52 -14.98
N ASN A 441 -0.60 25.25 -15.11
CA ASN A 441 0.15 25.32 -16.36
C ASN A 441 0.48 23.92 -16.90
N ALA A 442 0.17 23.71 -18.17
CA ALA A 442 0.35 22.45 -18.89
C ALA A 442 0.84 22.67 -20.34
N ASN A 443 0.96 23.93 -20.78
CA ASN A 443 1.36 24.23 -22.16
C ASN A 443 2.84 23.88 -22.41
N PHE A 444 3.27 23.92 -23.67
CA PHE A 444 4.64 23.63 -24.15
C PHE A 444 5.64 24.67 -23.69
N THR A 445 5.85 24.79 -22.38
CA THR A 445 6.59 25.90 -21.77
C THR A 445 7.65 25.42 -20.77
N PHE A 446 7.85 24.11 -20.61
CA PHE A 446 8.68 23.54 -19.56
C PHE A 446 10.10 23.19 -20.02
N TYR A 447 11.03 23.16 -19.05
CA TYR A 447 12.37 22.61 -19.21
C TYR A 447 12.39 21.17 -18.73
N VAL A 448 12.80 20.23 -19.59
CA VAL A 448 12.79 18.79 -19.34
C VAL A 448 14.17 18.19 -19.62
N CYS A 449 14.65 17.36 -18.70
CA CYS A 449 15.83 16.52 -18.86
C CYS A 449 15.40 15.06 -18.64
N ALA A 450 15.58 14.21 -19.65
CA ALA A 450 15.17 12.82 -19.61
C ALA A 450 16.02 11.98 -20.57
N ASP A 451 15.88 10.67 -20.50
CA ASP A 451 16.42 9.70 -21.47
C ASP A 451 17.94 9.74 -21.63
N GLN A 452 18.66 10.22 -20.60
CA GLN A 452 20.13 10.39 -20.65
C GLN A 452 20.59 11.19 -21.89
N THR A 453 19.72 12.06 -22.37
CA THR A 453 19.94 12.88 -23.57
C THR A 453 20.13 14.35 -23.23
N THR A 454 20.16 15.20 -24.27
CA THR A 454 20.22 16.65 -24.09
C THR A 454 18.85 17.14 -23.61
N CYS A 455 18.86 17.92 -22.52
CA CYS A 455 17.64 18.54 -21.99
C CYS A 455 17.05 19.53 -23.04
N THR A 456 15.74 19.60 -23.10
CA THR A 456 14.97 20.45 -24.01
C THR A 456 14.17 21.52 -23.28
N ALA A 457 13.81 22.55 -23.97
CA ALA A 457 13.04 23.68 -23.45
C ALA A 457 11.90 24.03 -24.41
N ASN A 458 10.69 24.16 -23.86
CA ASN A 458 9.48 24.52 -24.61
C ASN A 458 9.06 23.50 -25.70
N GLU A 459 9.38 22.22 -25.48
CA GLU A 459 9.02 21.16 -26.42
C GLU A 459 7.98 20.18 -25.81
N TYR A 460 7.85 20.14 -24.50
CA TYR A 460 6.91 19.27 -23.77
C TYR A 460 5.80 20.08 -23.12
N GLY A 461 4.58 19.57 -23.22
CA GLY A 461 3.37 20.02 -22.55
C GLY A 461 2.54 18.84 -22.12
N GLY A 462 1.63 19.04 -21.19
CA GLY A 462 0.73 18.01 -20.70
C GLY A 462 0.19 18.29 -19.31
N THR A 463 -0.97 17.74 -19.01
CA THR A 463 -1.54 17.79 -17.65
C THR A 463 -0.71 17.01 -16.65
N SER A 464 0.26 16.21 -17.14
CA SER A 464 1.35 15.60 -16.36
C SER A 464 2.23 16.60 -15.61
N PHE A 465 2.37 17.83 -16.08
CA PHE A 465 3.08 18.86 -15.31
C PHE A 465 2.20 19.43 -14.18
N ALA A 466 0.90 19.47 -14.39
CA ALA A 466 -0.05 20.08 -13.47
C ALA A 466 -0.40 19.16 -12.27
N ALA A 467 -0.57 17.86 -12.47
CA ALA A 467 -0.98 16.95 -11.41
C ALA A 467 0.06 16.82 -10.27
N PRO A 468 1.35 16.54 -10.52
CA PRO A 468 2.37 16.46 -9.48
C PRO A 468 2.65 17.82 -8.81
N MET A 469 2.47 18.92 -9.54
CA MET A 469 2.53 20.26 -8.96
C MET A 469 1.44 20.46 -7.91
N TRP A 470 0.17 20.07 -8.21
CA TRP A 470 -0.93 20.12 -7.24
C TRP A 470 -0.70 19.20 -6.03
N ALA A 471 -0.11 18.02 -6.23
CA ALA A 471 0.27 17.15 -5.12
C ALA A 471 1.35 17.81 -4.23
N GLY A 472 2.33 18.48 -4.83
CA GLY A 472 3.29 19.32 -4.10
C GLY A 472 2.62 20.48 -3.37
N TYR A 473 1.63 21.15 -3.98
CA TYR A 473 0.86 22.22 -3.34
C TYR A 473 0.07 21.68 -2.12
N LEU A 474 -0.51 20.48 -2.21
CA LEU A 474 -1.17 19.84 -1.08
C LEU A 474 -0.20 19.55 0.06
N ALA A 475 1.08 19.28 -0.21
CA ALA A 475 2.09 19.15 0.83
C ALA A 475 2.29 20.46 1.61
N LEU A 476 2.18 21.63 0.94
CA LEU A 476 2.18 22.94 1.63
C LEU A 476 0.93 23.11 2.49
N VAL A 477 -0.24 22.73 1.97
CA VAL A 477 -1.52 22.76 2.70
C VAL A 477 -1.43 21.89 3.96
N ASN A 478 -0.92 20.66 3.83
CA ASN A 478 -0.81 19.73 4.95
C ASN A 478 0.23 20.17 5.97
N GLN A 479 1.34 20.78 5.54
CA GLN A 479 2.26 21.45 6.46
C GLN A 479 1.56 22.54 7.26
N GLN A 480 0.74 23.38 6.61
CA GLN A 480 -0.01 24.46 7.29
C GLN A 480 -1.10 23.88 8.20
N ALA A 481 -1.83 22.83 7.77
CA ALA A 481 -2.85 22.20 8.60
C ALA A 481 -2.26 21.66 9.91
N VAL A 482 -1.13 20.94 9.82
CA VAL A 482 -0.42 20.44 11.01
C VAL A 482 0.08 21.59 11.89
N ALA A 483 0.64 22.65 11.30
CA ALA A 483 1.05 23.84 12.05
C ALA A 483 -0.14 24.56 12.76
N ASN A 484 -1.33 24.47 12.18
CA ASN A 484 -2.58 24.96 12.79
C ASN A 484 -3.13 24.04 13.89
N GLY A 485 -2.55 22.85 14.12
CA GLY A 485 -3.04 21.85 15.05
C GLY A 485 -4.16 20.98 14.50
N ASN A 486 -4.35 21.00 13.20
CA ASN A 486 -5.32 20.17 12.50
C ASN A 486 -4.65 18.88 11.99
N HIS A 487 -5.45 17.87 11.70
CA HIS A 487 -5.01 16.72 10.89
C HIS A 487 -4.74 17.16 9.44
N THR A 488 -4.02 16.33 8.67
CA THR A 488 -3.94 16.48 7.21
C THR A 488 -5.34 16.54 6.59
N VAL A 489 -5.45 17.09 5.39
CA VAL A 489 -6.78 17.42 4.84
C VAL A 489 -7.47 16.24 4.14
N GLY A 490 -6.70 15.21 3.74
CA GLY A 490 -7.23 14.04 3.05
C GLY A 490 -7.73 14.34 1.63
N PHE A 491 -8.77 13.64 1.18
CA PHE A 491 -9.42 13.85 -0.11
C PHE A 491 -10.09 15.22 -0.15
N ILE A 492 -9.59 16.11 -1.01
CA ILE A 492 -9.93 17.53 -0.94
C ILE A 492 -11.21 17.94 -1.67
N ASN A 493 -11.72 17.16 -2.61
CA ASN A 493 -12.81 17.59 -3.49
C ASN A 493 -14.05 18.11 -2.73
N PRO A 494 -14.57 17.45 -1.67
CA PRO A 494 -15.72 17.98 -0.94
C PRO A 494 -15.49 19.38 -0.36
N THR A 495 -14.28 19.61 0.18
CA THR A 495 -13.88 20.92 0.73
C THR A 495 -13.59 21.92 -0.39
N LEU A 496 -12.92 21.49 -1.45
CA LEU A 496 -12.56 22.31 -2.62
C LEU A 496 -13.80 22.91 -3.27
N TYR A 497 -14.85 22.10 -3.48
CA TYR A 497 -16.11 22.55 -4.05
C TYR A 497 -16.89 23.48 -3.10
N THR A 498 -16.74 23.30 -1.80
CA THR A 498 -17.30 24.23 -0.81
C THR A 498 -16.60 25.59 -0.86
N ILE A 499 -15.27 25.60 -0.99
CA ILE A 499 -14.47 26.83 -1.12
C ILE A 499 -14.81 27.55 -2.42
N GLY A 500 -14.85 26.83 -3.56
CA GLY A 500 -15.15 27.40 -4.86
C GLY A 500 -16.56 28.03 -4.96
N LEU A 501 -17.52 27.56 -4.17
CA LEU A 501 -18.86 28.17 -4.03
C LEU A 501 -18.89 29.29 -2.99
N GLY A 502 -17.81 29.52 -2.28
CA GLY A 502 -17.72 30.51 -1.21
C GLY A 502 -17.51 31.94 -1.69
N SER A 503 -17.67 32.89 -0.79
CA SER A 503 -17.48 34.33 -1.06
C SER A 503 -16.03 34.74 -1.28
N ASN A 504 -15.07 33.87 -0.96
CA ASN A 504 -13.64 34.13 -1.06
C ASN A 504 -13.01 33.50 -2.30
N TYR A 505 -13.84 33.01 -3.24
CA TYR A 505 -13.39 32.30 -4.43
C TYR A 505 -12.22 33.01 -5.13
N ASP A 506 -12.36 34.31 -5.45
CA ASP A 506 -11.35 35.11 -6.16
C ASP A 506 -10.05 35.33 -5.36
N THR A 507 -10.05 35.04 -4.06
CA THR A 507 -8.86 35.10 -3.21
C THR A 507 -8.20 33.75 -3.01
N ASP A 508 -8.95 32.68 -3.27
CA ASP A 508 -8.52 31.31 -3.07
C ASP A 508 -8.08 30.65 -4.39
N PHE A 509 -8.69 31.06 -5.52
CA PHE A 509 -8.36 30.59 -6.87
C PHE A 509 -8.09 31.75 -7.81
N HIS A 510 -7.23 31.50 -8.81
CA HIS A 510 -7.23 32.29 -10.05
C HIS A 510 -8.33 31.74 -10.96
N ASP A 511 -9.40 32.50 -11.13
CA ASP A 511 -10.52 32.16 -12.01
C ASP A 511 -10.08 32.31 -13.48
N ILE A 512 -10.06 31.22 -14.22
CA ILE A 512 -9.62 31.21 -15.63
C ILE A 512 -10.86 31.43 -16.51
N THR A 513 -10.98 32.64 -17.07
CA THR A 513 -12.18 33.07 -17.78
C THR A 513 -11.99 33.24 -19.29
N SER A 514 -10.83 32.82 -19.81
CA SER A 514 -10.50 32.91 -21.23
C SER A 514 -9.83 31.63 -21.73
N GLY A 515 -9.88 31.41 -23.04
CA GLY A 515 -9.42 30.17 -23.66
C GLY A 515 -10.48 29.09 -23.74
N SER A 516 -10.09 27.93 -24.24
CA SER A 516 -11.00 26.80 -24.47
C SER A 516 -10.23 25.52 -24.73
N ASN A 517 -10.64 24.40 -24.16
CA ASN A 517 -10.23 23.06 -24.53
C ASN A 517 -11.26 22.36 -25.45
N GLY A 518 -12.20 23.12 -26.01
CA GLY A 518 -13.42 22.64 -26.68
C GLY A 518 -14.69 22.92 -25.85
N TYR A 519 -14.53 23.23 -24.56
CA TYR A 519 -15.47 23.97 -23.73
C TYR A 519 -14.81 25.32 -23.41
N SER A 520 -15.61 26.40 -23.44
CA SER A 520 -15.08 27.73 -23.09
C SER A 520 -14.86 27.86 -21.60
N ALA A 521 -13.72 28.43 -21.22
CA ALA A 521 -13.49 28.88 -19.85
C ALA A 521 -14.46 30.04 -19.52
N THR A 522 -15.03 30.04 -18.33
CA THR A 522 -16.06 30.98 -17.87
C THR A 522 -15.89 31.29 -16.38
N VAL A 523 -16.52 32.36 -15.91
CA VAL A 523 -16.47 32.69 -14.48
C VAL A 523 -16.99 31.54 -13.61
N GLY A 524 -16.22 31.18 -12.60
CA GLY A 524 -16.50 30.10 -11.69
C GLY A 524 -16.21 28.73 -12.27
N TYR A 525 -16.86 27.68 -11.76
CA TYR A 525 -16.60 26.31 -12.23
C TYR A 525 -17.02 26.09 -13.68
N ASP A 526 -16.10 25.57 -14.51
CA ASP A 526 -16.36 25.17 -15.89
C ASP A 526 -15.67 23.86 -16.30
N LEU A 527 -15.94 23.39 -17.53
CA LEU A 527 -15.42 22.11 -18.05
C LEU A 527 -14.06 22.24 -18.76
N ALA A 528 -13.45 23.42 -18.77
CA ALA A 528 -12.13 23.62 -19.33
C ALA A 528 -11.05 23.65 -18.26
N THR A 529 -11.34 24.26 -17.11
CA THR A 529 -10.35 24.57 -16.07
C THR A 529 -10.81 24.24 -14.64
N GLY A 530 -12.01 23.68 -14.48
CA GLY A 530 -12.57 23.41 -13.15
C GLY A 530 -12.78 24.69 -12.35
N TRP A 531 -12.26 24.77 -11.14
CA TRP A 531 -12.22 25.97 -10.31
C TRP A 531 -11.05 26.90 -10.62
N GLY A 532 -10.18 26.56 -11.60
CA GLY A 532 -8.97 27.31 -11.93
C GLY A 532 -7.72 26.83 -11.20
N SER A 533 -6.72 27.70 -11.10
CA SER A 533 -5.44 27.41 -10.47
C SER A 533 -5.31 27.98 -9.05
N PRO A 534 -4.32 27.51 -8.22
CA PRO A 534 -4.19 27.97 -6.84
C PRO A 534 -3.80 29.46 -6.76
N ASN A 535 -4.44 30.20 -5.86
CA ASN A 535 -4.10 31.61 -5.60
C ASN A 535 -3.38 31.74 -4.25
N GLY A 536 -2.06 31.70 -4.30
CA GLY A 536 -1.17 32.00 -3.18
C GLY A 536 -1.48 31.24 -1.90
N SER A 537 -1.37 31.93 -0.79
CA SER A 537 -1.68 31.39 0.55
C SER A 537 -3.17 31.39 0.91
N GLY A 538 -4.04 31.97 0.07
CA GLY A 538 -5.49 31.99 0.28
C GLY A 538 -6.07 30.59 0.32
N LEU A 539 -5.91 29.84 -0.76
CA LEU A 539 -6.38 28.46 -0.85
C LEU A 539 -5.72 27.54 0.18
N ILE A 540 -4.42 27.73 0.48
CA ILE A 540 -3.74 26.97 1.55
C ILE A 540 -4.46 27.16 2.88
N SER A 541 -4.76 28.42 3.23
CA SER A 541 -5.43 28.74 4.49
C SER A 541 -6.85 28.18 4.55
N ALA A 542 -7.59 28.28 3.43
CA ALA A 542 -8.94 27.76 3.33
C ALA A 542 -9.01 26.24 3.47
N LEU A 543 -8.11 25.49 2.82
CA LEU A 543 -8.03 24.03 2.91
C LEU A 543 -7.47 23.57 4.26
N ALA A 544 -6.40 24.19 4.77
CA ALA A 544 -5.77 23.82 6.04
C ALA A 544 -6.72 24.00 7.22
N GLY A 545 -7.64 24.95 7.13
CA GLY A 545 -8.56 25.34 8.20
C GLY A 545 -7.90 26.27 9.22
N SER A 546 -8.75 26.93 10.00
CA SER A 546 -8.29 27.83 11.08
C SER A 546 -7.49 27.09 12.13
N SER A 547 -6.60 27.79 12.84
CA SER A 547 -5.90 27.21 13.99
C SER A 547 -6.93 26.69 15.00
N SER A 548 -7.01 25.39 15.17
CA SER A 548 -7.63 24.82 16.35
C SER A 548 -6.75 25.26 17.52
N GLY A 549 -7.27 26.00 18.47
CA GLY A 549 -6.49 26.63 19.58
C GLY A 549 -5.29 25.82 20.10
N SER A 550 -4.64 26.28 21.17
CA SER A 550 -3.52 25.56 21.78
C SER A 550 -3.83 24.07 22.01
N GLY A 551 -3.06 23.16 21.39
CA GLY A 551 -3.29 21.71 21.43
C GLY A 551 -2.04 20.88 21.15
N PHE A 552 -2.18 19.55 21.13
CA PHE A 552 -1.10 18.60 20.84
C PHE A 552 -1.59 17.45 19.98
N SER A 553 -0.68 16.75 19.32
CA SER A 553 -0.90 15.46 18.66
C SER A 553 0.10 14.43 19.17
N LEU A 554 -0.20 13.13 19.01
CA LEU A 554 0.69 12.03 19.38
C LEU A 554 1.08 11.21 18.16
N SER A 555 2.33 10.77 18.16
CA SER A 555 2.84 9.77 17.21
C SER A 555 3.65 8.70 17.94
N ALA A 556 3.80 7.51 17.33
CA ALA A 556 4.56 6.39 17.89
C ALA A 556 5.60 5.89 16.87
N SER A 557 6.83 5.69 17.35
CA SER A 557 7.92 5.16 16.52
C SER A 557 8.77 4.16 17.31
N PRO A 558 8.88 2.89 16.84
CA PRO A 558 8.13 2.28 15.74
C PRO A 558 6.63 2.13 16.08
N SER A 559 5.77 2.24 15.09
CA SER A 559 4.32 1.99 15.23
C SER A 559 3.95 0.50 15.31
N SER A 560 4.92 -0.40 15.07
CA SER A 560 4.78 -1.85 15.20
C SER A 560 5.97 -2.45 15.94
N VAL A 561 5.70 -3.31 16.92
CA VAL A 561 6.73 -3.94 17.77
C VAL A 561 6.46 -5.43 17.88
N THR A 562 7.45 -6.26 17.56
CA THR A 562 7.37 -7.72 17.73
C THR A 562 8.10 -8.13 19.01
N VAL A 563 7.43 -8.85 19.89
CA VAL A 563 7.94 -9.29 21.20
C VAL A 563 7.66 -10.77 21.41
N ALA A 564 8.69 -11.54 21.71
CA ALA A 564 8.50 -12.93 22.11
C ALA A 564 7.93 -13.02 23.54
N GLN A 565 7.13 -14.04 23.82
CA GLN A 565 6.64 -14.35 25.16
C GLN A 565 7.75 -14.32 26.21
N GLY A 566 7.49 -13.69 27.36
CA GLY A 566 8.46 -13.53 28.45
C GLY A 566 9.42 -12.35 28.30
N ASN A 567 9.36 -11.60 27.20
CA ASN A 567 10.24 -10.46 26.91
C ASN A 567 9.49 -9.14 26.93
N GLN A 568 10.21 -8.06 26.61
CA GLN A 568 9.64 -6.71 26.49
C GLN A 568 10.09 -6.05 25.19
N GLY A 569 9.29 -5.13 24.70
CA GLY A 569 9.58 -4.28 23.54
C GLY A 569 9.20 -2.83 23.86
N THR A 570 9.75 -1.91 23.07
CA THR A 570 9.56 -0.48 23.31
C THR A 570 9.13 0.25 22.05
N SER A 571 8.37 1.34 22.22
CA SER A 571 8.08 2.34 21.21
C SER A 571 8.24 3.74 21.83
N THR A 572 8.70 4.70 21.06
CA THR A 572 8.78 6.10 21.50
C THR A 572 7.49 6.80 21.12
N ILE A 573 6.81 7.35 22.11
CA ILE A 573 5.64 8.21 21.91
C ILE A 573 6.13 9.65 21.88
N THR A 574 5.83 10.36 20.81
CA THR A 574 6.22 11.78 20.61
C THR A 574 4.97 12.66 20.64
N SER A 575 5.00 13.72 21.40
CA SER A 575 4.01 14.80 21.34
C SER A 575 4.53 15.94 20.47
N THR A 576 3.70 16.36 19.49
CA THR A 576 3.90 17.57 18.70
C THR A 576 2.84 18.59 19.11
N VAL A 577 3.24 19.81 19.39
CA VAL A 577 2.34 20.85 19.92
C VAL A 577 2.07 21.94 18.91
N THR A 578 0.90 22.56 19.03
CA THR A 578 0.44 23.65 18.19
C THR A 578 -0.13 24.79 19.03
N GLY A 579 -0.23 25.99 18.49
CA GLY A 579 -0.81 27.14 19.18
C GLY A 579 -0.15 27.49 20.49
N GLY A 580 1.15 27.18 20.69
CA GLY A 580 1.87 27.47 21.94
C GLY A 580 1.46 26.57 23.12
N PHE A 581 0.95 25.35 22.85
CA PHE A 581 0.59 24.41 23.90
C PHE A 581 1.83 24.00 24.73
N ASP A 582 1.79 24.23 26.05
CA ASP A 582 2.88 23.95 26.98
C ASP A 582 2.45 23.13 28.21
N SER A 583 1.22 22.65 28.23
CA SER A 583 0.64 21.93 29.36
C SER A 583 1.10 20.47 29.42
N ALA A 584 0.97 19.85 30.59
CA ALA A 584 1.31 18.43 30.78
C ALA A 584 0.29 17.51 30.10
N ILE A 585 0.78 16.54 29.34
CA ILE A 585 0.02 15.51 28.63
C ILE A 585 0.22 14.17 29.36
N SER A 586 -0.76 13.71 30.09
CA SER A 586 -0.73 12.41 30.78
C SER A 586 -0.97 11.27 29.78
N LEU A 587 -0.11 10.25 29.79
CA LEU A 587 -0.17 9.10 28.89
C LEU A 587 -0.85 7.88 29.55
N SER A 588 -1.69 7.21 28.79
CA SER A 588 -2.31 5.94 29.17
C SER A 588 -2.41 4.99 27.97
N ALA A 589 -2.58 3.70 28.21
CA ALA A 589 -2.75 2.70 27.17
C ALA A 589 -3.99 1.84 27.39
N SER A 590 -4.60 1.38 26.29
CA SER A 590 -5.73 0.46 26.29
C SER A 590 -5.64 -0.50 25.10
N GLY A 591 -6.40 -1.60 25.16
CA GLY A 591 -6.40 -2.62 24.09
C GLY A 591 -5.33 -3.70 24.23
N GLN A 592 -4.49 -3.65 25.28
CA GLN A 592 -3.51 -4.71 25.54
C GLN A 592 -4.21 -6.02 25.96
N PRO A 593 -3.71 -7.18 25.46
CA PRO A 593 -4.28 -8.48 25.84
C PRO A 593 -3.90 -8.88 27.27
N THR A 594 -4.59 -9.86 27.81
CA THR A 594 -4.25 -10.45 29.10
C THR A 594 -2.80 -10.95 29.12
N GLY A 595 -2.02 -10.56 30.13
CA GLY A 595 -0.61 -10.89 30.25
C GLY A 595 0.33 -9.86 29.63
N VAL A 596 -0.17 -8.76 29.07
CA VAL A 596 0.65 -7.62 28.63
C VAL A 596 0.44 -6.45 29.57
N THR A 597 1.55 -5.88 30.07
CA THR A 597 1.56 -4.62 30.82
C THR A 597 2.27 -3.54 30.00
N VAL A 598 1.68 -2.33 30.00
CA VAL A 598 2.23 -1.17 29.31
C VAL A 598 2.58 -0.11 30.33
N THR A 599 3.78 0.45 30.21
CA THR A 599 4.27 1.55 31.05
C THR A 599 4.89 2.63 30.20
N PHE A 600 4.88 3.86 30.70
CA PHE A 600 5.45 5.04 30.05
C PHE A 600 6.53 5.67 30.94
N ASN A 601 7.63 6.10 30.34
CA ASN A 601 8.69 6.82 31.05
C ASN A 601 9.21 7.99 30.18
N PRO A 602 8.88 9.25 30.56
CA PRO A 602 8.01 9.68 31.65
C PRO A 602 6.52 9.34 31.42
N THR A 603 5.71 9.27 32.47
CA THR A 603 4.26 9.04 32.40
C THR A 603 3.48 10.24 31.87
N SER A 604 4.13 11.39 31.77
CA SER A 604 3.58 12.65 31.24
C SER A 604 4.65 13.41 30.47
N ILE A 605 4.25 14.01 29.37
CA ILE A 605 5.09 14.88 28.51
C ILE A 605 4.60 16.32 28.70
N THR A 606 5.48 17.27 28.93
CA THR A 606 5.10 18.70 29.00
C THR A 606 5.38 19.36 27.64
N GLY A 607 4.35 19.86 26.99
CA GLY A 607 4.45 20.45 25.67
C GLY A 607 4.96 19.44 24.64
N ALA A 608 5.86 19.87 23.75
CA ALA A 608 6.55 19.00 22.79
C ALA A 608 7.60 18.15 23.50
N GLY A 609 7.63 16.84 23.23
CA GLY A 609 8.59 15.93 23.87
C GLY A 609 8.32 14.46 23.59
N THR A 610 9.01 13.60 24.31
CA THR A 610 8.91 12.15 24.09
C THR A 610 8.75 11.38 25.39
N SER A 611 8.13 10.19 25.29
CA SER A 611 8.06 9.19 26.35
C SER A 611 8.33 7.81 25.78
N THR A 612 9.08 7.00 26.49
CA THR A 612 9.30 5.60 26.13
C THR A 612 8.14 4.75 26.64
N MET A 613 7.36 4.18 25.73
CA MET A 613 6.37 3.14 26.00
C MET A 613 7.08 1.79 26.08
N THR A 614 6.92 1.07 27.18
CA THR A 614 7.44 -0.29 27.35
C THR A 614 6.28 -1.27 27.45
N MET A 615 6.27 -2.30 26.60
CA MET A 615 5.29 -3.39 26.60
C MET A 615 5.97 -4.66 27.10
N SER A 616 5.61 -5.11 28.30
CA SER A 616 6.13 -6.35 28.90
C SER A 616 5.13 -7.48 28.68
N VAL A 617 5.56 -8.52 28.02
CA VAL A 617 4.74 -9.67 27.58
C VAL A 617 5.01 -10.85 28.51
N ALA A 618 4.02 -11.33 29.22
CA ALA A 618 4.15 -12.53 30.07
C ALA A 618 4.36 -13.78 29.19
N SER A 619 5.00 -14.81 29.74
CA SER A 619 5.20 -16.11 29.07
C SER A 619 3.88 -16.85 28.74
N SER A 620 2.79 -16.47 29.39
CA SER A 620 1.44 -17.03 29.15
C SER A 620 0.58 -16.20 28.19
N THR A 621 1.06 -15.09 27.66
CA THR A 621 0.30 -14.27 26.72
C THR A 621 0.09 -15.02 25.42
N ALA A 622 -1.13 -15.04 24.88
CA ALA A 622 -1.42 -15.71 23.62
C ALA A 622 -0.63 -15.05 22.47
N PRO A 623 0.00 -15.81 21.55
CA PRO A 623 0.57 -15.27 20.34
C PRO A 623 -0.52 -14.62 19.46
N GLY A 624 -0.19 -13.51 18.81
CA GLY A 624 -1.12 -12.76 17.97
C GLY A 624 -0.70 -11.29 17.84
N THR A 625 -1.41 -10.53 17.02
CA THR A 625 -1.20 -9.08 16.84
C THR A 625 -2.32 -8.31 17.55
N TYR A 626 -1.93 -7.34 18.35
CA TYR A 626 -2.80 -6.58 19.24
C TYR A 626 -2.59 -5.07 19.05
N PRO A 627 -3.61 -4.33 18.59
CA PRO A 627 -3.52 -2.88 18.52
C PRO A 627 -3.64 -2.29 19.94
N ILE A 628 -2.59 -1.60 20.38
CA ILE A 628 -2.57 -0.90 21.67
C ILE A 628 -2.76 0.58 21.40
N THR A 629 -3.89 1.13 21.85
CA THR A 629 -4.18 2.57 21.76
C THR A 629 -3.50 3.31 22.90
N VAL A 630 -2.60 4.21 22.55
CA VAL A 630 -2.02 5.17 23.50
C VAL A 630 -2.86 6.44 23.47
N THR A 631 -3.29 6.89 24.64
CA THR A 631 -4.07 8.13 24.82
C THR A 631 -3.25 9.13 25.62
N GLY A 632 -3.10 10.34 25.06
CA GLY A 632 -2.64 11.52 25.79
C GLY A 632 -3.83 12.37 26.22
N THR A 633 -3.81 12.86 27.43
CA THR A 633 -4.87 13.72 27.96
C THR A 633 -4.27 14.94 28.67
N SER A 634 -4.76 16.12 28.31
CA SER A 634 -4.42 17.38 28.98
C SER A 634 -5.66 18.27 29.07
N GLY A 635 -6.17 18.46 30.29
CA GLY A 635 -7.46 19.10 30.48
C GLY A 635 -8.60 18.35 29.77
N SER A 636 -9.31 19.03 28.88
CA SER A 636 -10.37 18.46 28.05
C SER A 636 -9.84 17.88 26.70
N THR A 637 -8.61 18.23 26.33
CA THR A 637 -8.01 17.77 25.07
C THR A 637 -7.52 16.32 25.23
N ARG A 638 -7.90 15.47 24.27
CA ARG A 638 -7.56 14.06 24.23
C ARG A 638 -7.15 13.65 22.82
N GLU A 639 -5.92 13.15 22.68
CA GLU A 639 -5.36 12.67 21.43
C GLU A 639 -4.90 11.23 21.57
N THR A 640 -4.91 10.49 20.47
CA THR A 640 -4.56 9.07 20.47
C THR A 640 -3.59 8.71 19.35
N THR A 641 -2.76 7.68 19.62
CA THR A 641 -1.97 6.98 18.60
C THR A 641 -2.01 5.49 18.87
N THR A 642 -1.70 4.66 17.89
CA THR A 642 -1.76 3.20 18.03
C THR A 642 -0.38 2.58 17.82
N VAL A 643 -0.03 1.62 18.68
CA VAL A 643 1.15 0.76 18.55
C VAL A 643 0.67 -0.68 18.34
N SER A 644 1.02 -1.28 17.21
CA SER A 644 0.71 -2.68 16.92
C SER A 644 1.72 -3.60 17.61
N LEU A 645 1.30 -4.36 18.63
CA LEU A 645 2.12 -5.34 19.32
C LEU A 645 1.91 -6.73 18.70
N THR A 646 2.94 -7.31 18.11
CA THR A 646 2.92 -8.72 17.68
C THR A 646 3.62 -9.59 18.72
N VAL A 647 2.88 -10.44 19.40
CA VAL A 647 3.40 -11.41 20.35
C VAL A 647 3.74 -12.71 19.62
N THR A 648 4.99 -13.13 19.66
CA THR A 648 5.42 -14.41 19.09
C THR A 648 5.59 -15.46 20.19
N GLY A 649 5.16 -16.68 19.90
CA GLY A 649 5.37 -17.82 20.79
C GLY A 649 6.84 -18.18 20.90
N THR A 650 7.27 -18.66 22.04
CA THR A 650 8.59 -19.29 22.17
C THR A 650 8.49 -20.73 21.63
N SER A 651 9.32 -21.05 20.65
CA SER A 651 9.35 -22.41 20.11
C SER A 651 9.80 -23.41 21.21
N PRO A 652 9.04 -24.48 21.47
CA PRO A 652 9.45 -25.52 22.39
C PRO A 652 10.82 -26.08 22.04
N ASN A 653 11.75 -26.12 22.98
CA ASN A 653 13.12 -26.61 22.76
C ASN A 653 13.71 -27.21 24.04
N PHE A 654 14.80 -27.96 23.91
CA PHE A 654 15.59 -28.45 25.04
C PHE A 654 17.10 -28.36 24.72
N THR A 655 17.92 -28.43 25.73
CA THR A 655 19.38 -28.64 25.61
C THR A 655 19.75 -29.97 26.20
N ILE A 656 20.91 -30.55 25.78
CA ILE A 656 21.44 -31.80 26.28
C ILE A 656 22.91 -31.63 26.64
N SER A 657 23.33 -32.15 27.77
CA SER A 657 24.71 -32.11 28.26
C SER A 657 25.12 -33.45 28.87
N ALA A 658 26.40 -33.68 28.99
CA ALA A 658 26.98 -34.87 29.59
C ALA A 658 28.01 -34.50 30.67
N SER A 659 28.00 -35.20 31.78
CA SER A 659 29.01 -35.02 32.86
C SER A 659 29.34 -36.36 33.51
N PRO A 660 30.62 -36.79 33.49
CA PRO A 660 31.79 -36.19 32.78
C PRO A 660 31.64 -36.33 31.26
N THR A 661 32.28 -35.43 30.51
CA THR A 661 32.35 -35.47 29.04
C THR A 661 33.41 -36.44 28.51
N SER A 662 34.21 -37.02 29.42
CA SER A 662 35.22 -38.05 29.10
C SER A 662 35.26 -39.10 30.21
N ILE A 663 35.25 -40.37 29.82
CA ILE A 663 35.34 -41.53 30.72
C ILE A 663 36.46 -42.45 30.28
N THR A 664 37.27 -42.92 31.25
CA THR A 664 38.30 -43.94 31.00
C THR A 664 37.77 -45.27 31.55
N VAL A 665 37.71 -46.28 30.68
CA VAL A 665 37.15 -47.61 31.07
C VAL A 665 38.05 -48.71 30.57
N ASP A 666 38.59 -49.49 31.51
CA ASP A 666 39.37 -50.68 31.21
C ASP A 666 38.55 -51.78 30.53
N ALA A 667 39.19 -52.57 29.70
CA ALA A 667 38.60 -53.71 29.02
C ALA A 667 38.02 -54.74 30.02
N GLY A 668 36.72 -55.00 29.93
CA GLY A 668 35.96 -55.87 30.83
C GLY A 668 35.14 -55.11 31.89
N ASN A 669 35.24 -53.80 31.95
CA ASN A 669 34.55 -52.93 32.93
C ASN A 669 33.49 -52.04 32.30
N SER A 670 32.83 -51.30 33.12
CA SER A 670 31.83 -50.28 32.72
C SER A 670 32.16 -48.95 33.35
N GLY A 671 31.85 -47.85 32.61
CA GLY A 671 31.95 -46.46 33.06
C GLY A 671 30.62 -45.73 32.86
N HIS A 672 30.48 -44.59 33.51
CA HIS A 672 29.24 -43.85 33.53
C HIS A 672 29.41 -42.39 33.22
N SER A 673 28.42 -41.79 32.56
CA SER A 673 28.25 -40.36 32.43
C SER A 673 26.79 -39.99 32.63
N THR A 674 26.52 -38.91 33.30
CA THR A 674 25.16 -38.41 33.48
C THR A 674 24.79 -37.50 32.29
N ILE A 675 23.71 -37.86 31.61
CA ILE A 675 23.14 -37.06 30.53
C ILE A 675 22.01 -36.24 31.13
N THR A 676 22.10 -34.93 31.01
CA THR A 676 21.10 -34.00 31.55
C THR A 676 20.42 -33.22 30.43
N THR A 677 19.13 -33.08 30.50
CA THR A 677 18.33 -32.22 29.59
C THR A 677 17.67 -31.10 30.36
N THR A 678 17.67 -29.91 29.74
CA THR A 678 17.00 -28.70 30.27
C THR A 678 16.06 -28.17 29.19
N ILE A 679 14.81 -27.95 29.54
CA ILE A 679 13.76 -27.52 28.63
C ILE A 679 13.64 -25.99 28.58
N SER A 680 13.12 -25.49 27.47
CA SER A 680 12.80 -24.08 27.26
C SER A 680 11.59 -23.94 26.31
N GLY A 681 11.01 -22.77 26.25
CA GLY A 681 9.95 -22.45 25.29
C GLY A 681 8.67 -23.25 25.43
N GLY A 682 8.34 -23.74 26.65
CA GLY A 682 7.16 -24.55 26.89
C GLY A 682 7.25 -25.98 26.34
N PHE A 683 8.48 -26.49 26.17
CA PHE A 683 8.68 -27.89 25.78
C PHE A 683 8.04 -28.84 26.83
N ASP A 684 7.20 -29.75 26.38
CA ASP A 684 6.44 -30.69 27.25
C ASP A 684 6.33 -32.07 26.59
N SER A 685 7.46 -32.66 26.27
CA SER A 685 7.53 -33.98 25.66
C SER A 685 8.61 -34.84 26.30
N ALA A 686 8.44 -36.15 26.29
CA ALA A 686 9.51 -37.06 26.67
C ALA A 686 10.68 -36.99 25.68
N ILE A 687 11.91 -37.12 26.19
CA ILE A 687 13.15 -37.08 25.37
C ILE A 687 13.77 -38.48 25.36
N SER A 688 13.70 -39.16 24.24
CA SER A 688 14.35 -40.47 24.03
C SER A 688 15.84 -40.29 23.79
N LEU A 689 16.66 -41.11 24.42
CA LEU A 689 18.12 -41.07 24.33
C LEU A 689 18.66 -42.22 23.46
N SER A 690 19.61 -41.93 22.63
CA SER A 690 20.31 -42.92 21.81
C SER A 690 21.82 -42.58 21.73
N ALA A 691 22.65 -43.54 21.41
CA ALA A 691 24.09 -43.33 21.24
C ALA A 691 24.58 -43.92 19.92
N SER A 692 25.60 -43.27 19.35
CA SER A 692 26.28 -43.74 18.15
C SER A 692 27.78 -43.39 18.22
N GLY A 693 28.61 -44.05 17.39
CA GLY A 693 30.05 -43.83 17.35
C GLY A 693 30.86 -44.74 18.30
N GLN A 694 30.17 -45.58 19.07
CA GLN A 694 30.88 -46.57 19.92
C GLN A 694 31.61 -47.62 19.04
N PRO A 695 32.85 -48.02 19.40
CA PRO A 695 33.57 -49.03 18.64
C PRO A 695 32.97 -50.41 18.81
N SER A 696 33.35 -51.33 17.93
CA SER A 696 32.94 -52.73 18.04
C SER A 696 33.25 -53.30 19.42
N ARG A 697 32.32 -54.07 20.01
CA ARG A 697 32.44 -54.70 21.35
C ARG A 697 32.36 -53.72 22.53
N VAL A 698 31.82 -52.52 22.27
CA VAL A 698 31.37 -51.59 23.30
C VAL A 698 29.86 -51.43 23.18
N THR A 699 29.19 -51.50 24.29
CA THR A 699 27.75 -51.29 24.36
C THR A 699 27.47 -50.05 25.19
N VAL A 700 26.42 -49.32 24.80
CA VAL A 700 25.95 -48.12 25.50
C VAL A 700 24.49 -48.33 25.86
N SER A 701 24.14 -48.06 27.10
CA SER A 701 22.77 -48.06 27.57
C SER A 701 22.47 -46.83 28.41
N PHE A 702 21.17 -46.50 28.51
CA PHE A 702 20.68 -45.39 29.30
C PHE A 702 19.65 -45.85 30.32
N SER A 703 19.77 -45.33 31.53
CA SER A 703 18.79 -45.62 32.59
C SER A 703 18.33 -44.30 33.27
N PRO A 704 17.10 -43.85 33.01
CA PRO A 704 16.11 -44.35 32.05
C PRO A 704 16.53 -44.10 30.58
N SER A 705 16.03 -44.91 29.65
CA SER A 705 16.28 -44.75 28.20
C SER A 705 15.56 -43.56 27.58
N SER A 706 14.58 -43.01 28.32
CA SER A 706 13.86 -41.81 27.99
C SER A 706 13.64 -40.96 29.24
N ILE A 707 13.92 -39.65 29.14
CA ILE A 707 13.56 -38.70 30.19
C ILE A 707 12.07 -38.35 30.00
N PRO A 708 11.21 -38.62 31.01
CA PRO A 708 9.76 -38.43 30.85
C PRO A 708 9.39 -36.96 30.66
N ALA A 709 8.19 -36.72 30.11
CA ALA A 709 7.63 -35.37 30.04
C ALA A 709 7.62 -34.73 31.45
N PRO A 710 7.93 -33.41 31.52
CA PRO A 710 8.09 -32.42 30.43
C PRO A 710 9.46 -32.46 29.73
N GLY A 711 10.35 -33.41 29.98
CA GLY A 711 11.63 -33.55 29.30
C GLY A 711 12.82 -32.90 30.00
N SER A 712 12.64 -32.36 31.21
CA SER A 712 13.72 -31.91 32.09
C SER A 712 14.10 -33.00 33.08
N GLY A 713 15.39 -33.36 33.10
CA GLY A 713 15.84 -34.43 34.00
C GLY A 713 17.18 -34.99 33.57
N SER A 714 17.52 -36.17 34.14
CA SER A 714 18.79 -36.83 33.85
C SER A 714 18.60 -38.32 33.63
N SER A 715 19.55 -38.90 32.90
CA SER A 715 19.73 -40.34 32.68
C SER A 715 21.17 -40.75 32.87
N THR A 716 21.41 -41.88 33.44
CA THR A 716 22.73 -42.43 33.52
C THR A 716 23.05 -43.21 32.25
N MET A 717 24.02 -42.71 31.49
CA MET A 717 24.67 -43.43 30.39
C MET A 717 25.68 -44.39 30.94
N THR A 718 25.55 -45.68 30.65
CA THR A 718 26.52 -46.73 30.99
C THR A 718 27.20 -47.23 29.75
N VAL A 719 28.50 -47.14 29.71
CA VAL A 719 29.37 -47.66 28.63
C VAL A 719 30.06 -48.92 29.13
N THR A 720 29.75 -50.06 28.54
CA THR A 720 30.35 -51.36 28.92
C THR A 720 31.33 -51.77 27.83
N VAL A 721 32.59 -51.99 28.25
CA VAL A 721 33.72 -52.32 27.34
C VAL A 721 34.02 -53.81 27.48
N ASN A 722 33.84 -54.58 26.41
CA ASN A 722 34.18 -56.02 26.42
C ASN A 722 35.68 -56.22 26.55
N ARG A 723 36.13 -57.34 27.17
CA ARG A 723 37.55 -57.69 27.37
C ARG A 723 38.38 -57.77 26.09
N ARG A 724 37.73 -57.85 24.93
CA ARG A 724 38.38 -57.89 23.61
C ARG A 724 38.18 -56.60 22.81
N ALA A 725 37.74 -55.50 23.41
CA ALA A 725 37.66 -54.20 22.79
C ALA A 725 39.08 -53.65 22.51
N ARG A 726 39.24 -52.89 21.45
CA ARG A 726 40.53 -52.26 21.11
C ARG A 726 40.76 -51.06 21.99
N SER A 727 42.00 -50.88 22.46
CA SER A 727 42.42 -49.61 23.07
C SER A 727 42.32 -48.44 22.08
N GLY A 728 42.03 -47.27 22.60
CA GLY A 728 41.86 -46.06 21.80
C GLY A 728 40.91 -45.04 22.41
N THR A 729 40.77 -43.91 21.74
CA THR A 729 39.88 -42.82 22.13
C THR A 729 38.74 -42.74 21.13
N TYR A 730 37.50 -42.82 21.61
CA TYR A 730 36.30 -42.94 20.79
C TYR A 730 35.24 -41.90 21.19
N PRO A 731 34.91 -40.94 20.31
CA PRO A 731 33.81 -40.02 20.58
C PRO A 731 32.48 -40.75 20.41
N ILE A 732 31.67 -40.81 21.48
CA ILE A 732 30.33 -41.36 21.47
C ILE A 732 29.34 -40.19 21.43
N THR A 733 28.61 -40.07 20.35
CA THR A 733 27.56 -39.06 20.22
C THR A 733 26.28 -39.56 20.88
N VAL A 734 25.83 -38.85 21.89
CA VAL A 734 24.52 -39.03 22.52
C VAL A 734 23.51 -38.09 21.90
N LYS A 735 22.43 -38.63 21.37
CA LYS A 735 21.31 -37.88 20.78
C LYS A 735 20.07 -37.99 21.63
N GLY A 736 19.53 -36.84 22.00
CA GLY A 736 18.18 -36.70 22.57
C GLY A 736 17.19 -36.31 21.49
N THR A 737 16.01 -36.95 21.46
CA THR A 737 14.94 -36.64 20.49
C THR A 737 13.60 -36.60 21.22
N GLY A 738 12.87 -35.49 21.10
CA GLY A 738 11.54 -35.31 21.69
C GLY A 738 10.83 -34.09 21.12
N GLY A 739 9.51 -34.08 21.03
CA GLY A 739 8.71 -32.95 20.57
C GLY A 739 9.07 -32.42 19.18
N GLY A 740 9.54 -33.28 18.27
CA GLY A 740 10.01 -32.85 16.93
C GLY A 740 11.41 -32.23 16.90
N VAL A 741 12.03 -32.00 18.06
CA VAL A 741 13.37 -31.40 18.21
C VAL A 741 14.40 -32.47 18.55
N ASN A 742 15.64 -32.28 18.10
CA ASN A 742 16.76 -33.16 18.48
C ASN A 742 18.03 -32.34 18.76
N HIS A 743 18.78 -32.79 19.79
CA HIS A 743 20.07 -32.23 20.15
C HIS A 743 21.06 -33.34 20.47
N THR A 744 22.35 -33.04 20.39
CA THR A 744 23.41 -34.00 20.64
C THR A 744 24.44 -33.45 21.63
N THR A 745 25.06 -34.36 22.37
CA THR A 745 26.27 -34.12 23.17
C THR A 745 27.24 -35.24 22.91
N THR A 746 28.50 -35.06 23.26
CA THR A 746 29.53 -36.08 23.03
C THR A 746 30.14 -36.50 24.36
N VAL A 747 30.30 -37.79 24.54
CA VAL A 747 31.09 -38.41 25.64
C VAL A 747 32.29 -39.13 25.02
N THR A 748 33.50 -38.73 25.39
CA THR A 748 34.72 -39.36 24.91
C THR A 748 35.03 -40.59 25.76
N LEU A 749 35.01 -41.79 25.16
CA LEU A 749 35.44 -43.01 25.78
C LEU A 749 36.93 -43.23 25.51
N ILE A 750 37.71 -43.44 26.58
CA ILE A 750 39.13 -43.81 26.51
C ILE A 750 39.25 -45.25 27.01
N ILE A 751 39.73 -46.15 26.17
CA ILE A 751 40.05 -47.54 26.50
C ILE A 751 41.59 -47.64 26.56
N PRO A 752 42.18 -47.83 27.76
CA PRO A 752 43.65 -47.90 27.91
C PRO A 752 44.29 -49.05 27.15
#